data_56f8b36d98d53a13c80d20d4dcca8a9b
#
_entry.id   56f8b36d98d53a13c80d20d4dcca8a9b
#
_cell.length_a   1.000
_cell.length_b   1.000
_cell.length_c   1.000
_cell.angle_alpha   90.00
_cell.angle_beta   90.00
_cell.angle_gamma   90.00
#
_symmetry.space_group_name_H-M   'P 1'
#
loop_
_entity.id
_entity.type
_entity.pdbx_description
1 polymer ?
#
loop_
_entity_poly.entity_id
_entity_poly.type
_entity_poly.pdbx_seq_one_letter_code
_entity_poly.pdbx_strand_id
1 'polypeptide(L)'
;MLIGGVMMVVLAFVAINNGWIGYMPPIEDLQNPISRFATQVYSADGKVMGTWNYNRENRVMVDYTQLSPALVQALVATEDVRFYEHSGIDFYALGRAIVKRGVLRQKSAGGGSTITQQLAKQLYSATAHSVLERLLQKPIEWVIAVKLERNYTKDEIITMYLNYFDFLHNAVGIKTASNTYFSKDPKDLTVPEAAMLIGLCKNPSLYNPVRYKERAQERRNVVLAQMKKAGYISQEEYDRYAAEPLKLKFHVADHKDGIATYFRDYLRRYMMASRPKKSDYASWNMGKYYQDSINWETDPLYGWCNKNRKKNGDYYNVYTDGLKVYTTIDSRMQQYAEEAIDKHVAKYLQPAFNQENKRKPNAPYTSKLSQEQVKNILMRSVRQSERYRVMKNDGASEAEILRSFNTKTEMSVFSYRGEIDTVMTPLDSIRYYKKFLRCGFMSMDPHTGAVKAYVGGPDFVHFAYDMCMEGRRQVGSTIKPFLYSLAMENGFTPCDVAPNVQQTYMVAGRPWTPRNGSRSRYGEMVTLKWGLQQSNNWISAYLMSRLSPSAFVQLLHEYGIKNPDIHPSMALCLGPCEITVGEMVSAYTAFVNNGIRCAPLFVTRICDNEGNVIVDFQPRMNEVISEESANKMLYMLQAVVDGGTGSRVRSRYNITCQMGGKTGTTNNNSDAWFMGVTPKLVSGCWVGGDDRDIHFDTMTYGQGAAMALPVWAYYMQKVYADKQLGYSEQDVFEFPDGFSPCPYHGGGESVVEETDAEEIYE
;
A
#
# COMPACT_ATOMS: atom_id res chain seq x y z
N MET A 1 -54.40 22.91 38.12
CA MET A 1 -52.98 23.06 37.88
C MET A 1 -52.24 21.75 37.45
N LEU A 2 -52.45 20.63 38.14
CA LEU A 2 -51.75 19.37 37.85
C LEU A 2 -52.10 18.81 36.47
N ILE A 3 -53.36 18.80 36.04
CA ILE A 3 -53.79 18.31 34.72
C ILE A 3 -53.28 19.19 33.60
N GLY A 4 -53.22 20.52 33.78
CA GLY A 4 -52.64 21.44 32.78
C GLY A 4 -51.14 21.26 32.61
N GLY A 5 -50.41 20.95 33.71
CA GLY A 5 -48.97 20.64 33.64
C GLY A 5 -48.70 19.32 32.91
N VAL A 6 -49.49 18.27 33.17
CA VAL A 6 -49.39 16.98 32.47
C VAL A 6 -49.69 17.16 30.97
N MET A 7 -50.73 17.93 30.63
CA MET A 7 -51.11 18.18 29.24
C MET A 7 -50.00 18.96 28.46
N MET A 8 -49.36 19.92 29.12
CA MET A 8 -48.25 20.68 28.56
C MET A 8 -47.04 19.76 28.27
N VAL A 9 -46.69 18.85 29.17
CA VAL A 9 -45.64 17.87 28.99
C VAL A 9 -45.95 16.91 27.83
N VAL A 10 -47.18 16.40 27.75
CA VAL A 10 -47.61 15.55 26.63
C VAL A 10 -47.52 16.28 25.29
N LEU A 11 -47.99 17.55 25.23
CA LEU A 11 -47.89 18.36 24.01
C LEU A 11 -46.44 18.63 23.61
N ALA A 12 -45.57 18.87 24.59
CA ALA A 12 -44.10 19.02 24.30
C ALA A 12 -43.52 17.74 23.72
N PHE A 13 -43.82 16.55 24.23
CA PHE A 13 -43.37 15.29 23.63
C PHE A 13 -43.94 15.02 22.24
N VAL A 14 -45.21 15.38 21.99
CA VAL A 14 -45.83 15.31 20.66
C VAL A 14 -45.10 16.26 19.69
N ALA A 15 -44.80 17.47 20.11
CA ALA A 15 -44.07 18.45 19.30
C ALA A 15 -42.63 17.98 18.97
N ILE A 16 -41.95 17.37 19.94
CA ILE A 16 -40.63 16.76 19.74
C ILE A 16 -40.72 15.56 18.76
N ASN A 17 -41.70 14.68 18.95
CA ASN A 17 -41.88 13.50 18.10
C ASN A 17 -42.15 13.86 16.62
N ASN A 18 -42.80 15.00 16.37
CA ASN A 18 -43.09 15.52 15.03
C ASN A 18 -41.98 16.46 14.48
N GLY A 19 -40.89 16.63 15.22
CA GLY A 19 -39.74 17.46 14.78
C GLY A 19 -40.00 18.99 14.86
N TRP A 20 -41.07 19.43 15.60
CA TRP A 20 -41.35 20.86 15.77
C TRP A 20 -40.42 21.50 16.82
N ILE A 21 -39.88 20.69 17.72
CA ILE A 21 -38.93 21.10 18.75
C ILE A 21 -37.68 20.21 18.65
N GLY A 22 -36.57 20.81 18.23
CA GLY A 22 -35.29 20.11 18.08
C GLY A 22 -35.16 19.26 16.79
N TYR A 23 -34.01 18.68 16.57
CA TYR A 23 -33.77 17.77 15.45
C TYR A 23 -34.34 16.38 15.76
N MET A 24 -35.24 15.91 14.91
CA MET A 24 -35.75 14.55 14.94
C MET A 24 -35.30 13.85 13.64
N PRO A 25 -34.47 12.80 13.71
CA PRO A 25 -34.04 12.09 12.52
C PRO A 25 -35.24 11.46 11.79
N PRO A 26 -35.23 11.46 10.44
CA PRO A 26 -36.24 10.76 9.65
C PRO A 26 -36.19 9.25 9.92
N ILE A 27 -37.24 8.54 9.55
CA ILE A 27 -37.40 7.11 9.85
C ILE A 27 -36.30 6.30 9.11
N GLU A 28 -35.92 6.72 7.92
CA GLU A 28 -34.86 6.12 7.11
C GLU A 28 -33.50 6.18 7.83
N ASP A 29 -33.19 7.30 8.48
CA ASP A 29 -31.96 7.45 9.29
C ASP A 29 -32.03 6.63 10.59
N LEU A 30 -33.21 6.40 11.12
CA LEU A 30 -33.42 5.52 12.28
C LEU A 30 -33.39 4.05 11.91
N GLN A 31 -33.76 3.70 10.68
CA GLN A 31 -33.70 2.34 10.15
C GLN A 31 -32.29 1.97 9.64
N ASN A 32 -31.48 2.97 9.27
CA ASN A 32 -30.08 2.83 8.88
C ASN A 32 -29.22 3.90 9.56
N PRO A 33 -29.02 3.84 10.88
CA PRO A 33 -28.30 4.87 11.64
C PRO A 33 -26.83 4.94 11.28
N ILE A 34 -26.35 4.01 10.45
CA ILE A 34 -24.93 3.79 10.15
C ILE A 34 -24.66 4.23 8.73
N SER A 35 -24.23 5.47 8.55
CA SER A 35 -23.87 6.01 7.23
C SER A 35 -22.38 6.02 6.92
N ARG A 36 -21.51 5.60 7.85
CA ARG A 36 -20.05 5.74 7.67
C ARG A 36 -19.29 4.51 8.18
N PHE A 37 -18.78 3.73 7.26
CA PHE A 37 -17.99 2.52 7.53
C PHE A 37 -16.61 2.64 6.91
N ALA A 38 -15.60 2.14 7.59
CA ALA A 38 -14.28 1.96 6.98
C ALA A 38 -14.33 0.90 5.88
N THR A 39 -13.77 1.21 4.73
CA THR A 39 -13.59 0.22 3.66
C THR A 39 -12.54 -0.80 4.06
N GLN A 40 -12.84 -2.08 3.86
CA GLN A 40 -11.92 -3.19 4.07
C GLN A 40 -11.29 -3.63 2.75
N VAL A 41 -9.96 -3.84 2.78
CA VAL A 41 -9.20 -4.30 1.62
C VAL A 41 -8.76 -5.72 1.87
N TYR A 42 -9.18 -6.64 1.01
CA TYR A 42 -8.92 -8.08 1.13
C TYR A 42 -7.87 -8.53 0.12
N SER A 43 -7.00 -9.43 0.56
CA SER A 43 -6.11 -10.19 -0.33
C SER A 43 -6.89 -11.27 -1.10
N ALA A 44 -6.28 -11.83 -2.13
CA ALA A 44 -6.86 -12.91 -2.93
C ALA A 44 -7.12 -14.19 -2.11
N ASP A 45 -6.33 -14.44 -1.07
CA ASP A 45 -6.50 -15.54 -0.10
C ASP A 45 -7.45 -15.19 1.06
N GLY A 46 -8.21 -14.08 0.96
CA GLY A 46 -9.29 -13.70 1.87
C GLY A 46 -8.88 -13.03 3.17
N LYS A 47 -7.61 -12.67 3.35
CA LYS A 47 -7.17 -11.93 4.55
C LYS A 47 -7.42 -10.44 4.41
N VAL A 48 -7.81 -9.80 5.50
CA VAL A 48 -7.89 -8.33 5.56
C VAL A 48 -6.48 -7.76 5.57
N MET A 49 -6.10 -7.05 4.51
CA MET A 49 -4.80 -6.39 4.41
C MET A 49 -4.75 -5.06 5.18
N GLY A 50 -5.89 -4.42 5.35
CA GLY A 50 -6.05 -3.16 6.07
C GLY A 50 -7.37 -2.48 5.76
N THR A 51 -7.55 -1.29 6.32
CA THR A 51 -8.78 -0.50 6.17
C THR A 51 -8.47 0.91 5.66
N TRP A 52 -9.45 1.53 4.96
CA TRP A 52 -9.42 2.95 4.64
C TRP A 52 -10.50 3.69 5.42
N ASN A 53 -10.09 4.71 6.15
CA ASN A 53 -10.98 5.52 6.98
C ASN A 53 -10.63 7.00 6.89
N TYR A 54 -11.59 7.84 7.17
CA TYR A 54 -11.39 9.29 7.29
C TYR A 54 -10.98 9.63 8.74
N ASN A 55 -10.07 10.57 8.92
CA ASN A 55 -9.54 11.03 10.23
C ASN A 55 -10.49 10.77 11.42
N ARG A 56 -10.10 9.86 12.35
CA ARG A 56 -10.78 9.48 13.59
C ARG A 56 -12.02 8.56 13.47
N GLU A 57 -12.41 8.07 12.30
CA GLU A 57 -13.58 7.19 12.15
C GLU A 57 -13.20 5.80 11.61
N ASN A 58 -12.26 5.12 12.28
CA ASN A 58 -11.86 3.75 11.92
C ASN A 58 -12.89 2.74 12.47
N ARG A 59 -14.10 2.73 11.92
CA ARG A 59 -15.17 1.82 12.33
C ARG A 59 -15.15 0.56 11.50
N VAL A 60 -14.79 -0.55 12.11
CA VAL A 60 -15.03 -1.88 11.60
C VAL A 60 -16.18 -2.47 12.38
N MET A 61 -17.28 -2.76 11.69
CA MET A 61 -18.47 -3.29 12.33
C MET A 61 -18.28 -4.74 12.73
N VAL A 62 -18.90 -5.10 13.85
CA VAL A 62 -19.05 -6.49 14.30
C VAL A 62 -20.51 -6.77 14.52
N ASP A 63 -20.90 -8.03 14.30
CA ASP A 63 -22.19 -8.54 14.66
C ASP A 63 -22.20 -8.95 16.13
N TYR A 64 -23.39 -9.13 16.73
CA TYR A 64 -23.54 -9.56 18.12
C TYR A 64 -22.79 -10.85 18.43
N THR A 65 -22.80 -11.81 17.50
CA THR A 65 -22.08 -13.10 17.62
C THR A 65 -20.56 -12.98 17.68
N GLN A 66 -20.02 -11.83 17.30
CA GLN A 66 -18.58 -11.52 17.34
C GLN A 66 -18.18 -10.79 18.64
N LEU A 67 -19.12 -10.53 19.55
CA LEU A 67 -18.84 -9.95 20.85
C LEU A 67 -18.59 -11.05 21.89
N SER A 68 -17.63 -10.83 22.80
CA SER A 68 -17.45 -11.75 23.92
C SER A 68 -18.62 -11.59 24.91
N PRO A 69 -19.12 -12.67 25.53
CA PRO A 69 -20.14 -12.57 26.57
C PRO A 69 -19.72 -11.63 27.73
N ALA A 70 -18.42 -11.64 28.08
CA ALA A 70 -17.88 -10.77 29.12
C ALA A 70 -18.04 -9.29 28.80
N LEU A 71 -17.94 -8.91 27.51
CA LEU A 71 -18.11 -7.52 27.07
C LEU A 71 -19.54 -7.04 27.22
N VAL A 72 -20.51 -7.87 26.80
CA VAL A 72 -21.94 -7.59 26.93
C VAL A 72 -22.33 -7.49 28.40
N GLN A 73 -21.91 -8.46 29.21
CA GLN A 73 -22.17 -8.49 30.65
C GLN A 73 -21.57 -7.29 31.37
N ALA A 74 -20.34 -6.89 31.04
CA ALA A 74 -19.69 -5.72 31.61
C ALA A 74 -20.45 -4.43 31.27
N LEU A 75 -20.93 -4.28 30.03
CA LEU A 75 -21.71 -3.13 29.59
C LEU A 75 -23.03 -3.04 30.34
N VAL A 76 -23.83 -4.10 30.33
CA VAL A 76 -25.14 -4.16 31.00
C VAL A 76 -25.00 -3.94 32.51
N ALA A 77 -24.06 -4.63 33.17
CA ALA A 77 -23.83 -4.48 34.61
C ALA A 77 -23.43 -3.06 35.02
N THR A 78 -22.74 -2.34 34.16
CA THR A 78 -22.15 -1.04 34.51
C THR A 78 -23.02 0.14 34.11
N GLU A 79 -23.60 0.11 32.92
CA GLU A 79 -24.31 1.24 32.36
C GLU A 79 -25.84 1.13 32.55
N ASP A 80 -26.39 -0.12 32.50
CA ASP A 80 -27.84 -0.31 32.49
C ASP A 80 -28.25 -1.72 32.97
N VAL A 81 -28.22 -1.96 34.27
CA VAL A 81 -28.51 -3.30 34.89
C VAL A 81 -29.87 -3.87 34.49
N ARG A 82 -30.83 -3.00 34.20
CA ARG A 82 -32.22 -3.38 33.84
C ARG A 82 -32.49 -3.24 32.35
N PHE A 83 -31.46 -3.24 31.53
CA PHE A 83 -31.53 -3.03 30.08
C PHE A 83 -32.57 -3.90 29.38
N TYR A 84 -32.71 -5.15 29.78
CA TYR A 84 -33.68 -6.09 29.20
C TYR A 84 -35.11 -5.93 29.72
N GLU A 85 -35.34 -5.06 30.74
CA GLU A 85 -36.63 -4.90 31.41
C GLU A 85 -37.40 -3.66 30.97
N HIS A 86 -36.81 -2.74 30.21
CA HIS A 86 -37.45 -1.49 29.78
C HIS A 86 -37.37 -1.28 28.27
N SER A 87 -38.14 -0.33 27.72
CA SER A 87 -38.20 0.02 26.31
C SER A 87 -37.63 1.43 26.06
N GLY A 88 -36.32 1.62 26.29
CA GLY A 88 -35.57 2.86 26.04
C GLY A 88 -35.51 3.82 27.24
N ILE A 89 -36.47 3.82 28.15
CA ILE A 89 -36.47 4.64 29.35
C ILE A 89 -36.67 3.75 30.57
N ASP A 90 -35.76 3.77 31.53
CA ASP A 90 -35.93 3.14 32.85
C ASP A 90 -36.49 4.16 33.84
N PHE A 91 -37.81 4.17 33.96
CA PHE A 91 -38.52 5.07 34.88
C PHE A 91 -38.16 4.83 36.35
N TYR A 92 -37.83 3.60 36.74
CA TYR A 92 -37.40 3.26 38.10
C TYR A 92 -36.02 3.86 38.41
N ALA A 93 -35.06 3.69 37.48
CA ALA A 93 -33.74 4.29 37.64
C ALA A 93 -33.80 5.82 37.61
N LEU A 94 -34.67 6.40 36.76
CA LEU A 94 -34.89 7.84 36.68
C LEU A 94 -35.46 8.39 38.01
N GLY A 95 -36.53 7.77 38.56
CA GLY A 95 -37.10 8.13 39.83
C GLY A 95 -36.08 8.04 40.98
N ARG A 96 -35.34 6.94 41.05
CA ARG A 96 -34.25 6.77 42.01
C ARG A 96 -33.18 7.86 41.90
N ALA A 97 -32.79 8.24 40.67
CA ALA A 97 -31.78 9.27 40.44
C ALA A 97 -32.29 10.65 40.89
N ILE A 98 -33.55 10.99 40.62
CA ILE A 98 -34.20 12.24 41.07
C ILE A 98 -34.18 12.33 42.59
N VAL A 99 -34.65 11.28 43.29
CA VAL A 99 -34.70 11.25 44.76
C VAL A 99 -33.28 11.34 45.36
N LYS A 100 -32.36 10.49 44.93
CA LYS A 100 -31.01 10.45 45.53
C LYS A 100 -30.18 11.69 45.23
N ARG A 101 -30.20 12.19 44.00
CA ARG A 101 -29.40 13.38 43.61
C ARG A 101 -30.13 14.69 43.90
N GLY A 102 -31.42 14.75 43.58
CA GLY A 102 -32.22 15.98 43.74
C GLY A 102 -32.58 16.28 45.18
N VAL A 103 -33.10 15.28 45.90
CA VAL A 103 -33.57 15.46 47.29
C VAL A 103 -32.46 15.20 48.30
N LEU A 104 -31.75 14.03 48.17
CA LEU A 104 -30.72 13.62 49.15
C LEU A 104 -29.33 14.16 48.86
N ARG A 105 -29.13 14.89 47.77
CA ARG A 105 -27.84 15.48 47.32
C ARG A 105 -26.65 14.53 47.32
N GLN A 106 -26.89 13.23 47.16
CA GLN A 106 -25.84 12.20 47.08
C GLN A 106 -25.13 12.21 45.72
N LYS A 107 -23.93 12.77 45.63
CA LYS A 107 -23.16 12.85 44.40
C LYS A 107 -22.77 11.47 43.83
N SER A 108 -22.71 10.43 44.65
CA SER A 108 -22.36 9.06 44.29
C SER A 108 -23.51 8.21 43.72
N ALA A 109 -24.73 8.72 43.66
CA ALA A 109 -25.88 8.01 43.12
C ALA A 109 -25.70 7.79 41.62
N GLY A 110 -25.78 6.52 41.13
CA GLY A 110 -25.67 6.15 39.73
C GLY A 110 -26.53 6.97 38.78
N GLY A 111 -26.18 7.01 37.51
CA GLY A 111 -26.93 7.72 36.46
C GLY A 111 -28.32 7.10 36.21
N GLY A 112 -29.24 7.88 35.67
CA GLY A 112 -30.57 7.42 35.24
C GLY A 112 -30.71 7.33 33.71
N SER A 113 -29.59 7.34 32.94
CA SER A 113 -29.60 7.19 31.49
C SER A 113 -29.40 5.74 31.11
N THR A 114 -30.21 5.25 30.19
CA THR A 114 -30.09 3.88 29.62
C THR A 114 -29.04 3.78 28.52
N ILE A 115 -28.63 2.56 28.16
CA ILE A 115 -27.74 2.28 27.00
C ILE A 115 -28.35 2.89 25.74
N THR A 116 -29.66 2.71 25.51
CA THR A 116 -30.35 3.22 24.31
C THR A 116 -30.38 4.75 24.28
N GLN A 117 -30.55 5.45 25.44
CA GLN A 117 -30.43 6.91 25.50
C GLN A 117 -28.99 7.40 25.22
N GLN A 118 -27.98 6.65 25.67
CA GLN A 118 -26.59 6.96 25.37
C GLN A 118 -26.31 6.78 23.89
N LEU A 119 -26.84 5.72 23.25
CA LEU A 119 -26.76 5.49 21.81
C LEU A 119 -27.48 6.62 21.05
N ALA A 120 -28.69 6.99 21.40
CA ALA A 120 -29.40 8.10 20.80
C ALA A 120 -28.61 9.41 20.85
N LYS A 121 -27.93 9.67 21.97
CA LYS A 121 -27.04 10.81 22.13
C LYS A 121 -25.84 10.73 21.18
N GLN A 122 -25.20 9.57 21.07
CA GLN A 122 -24.01 9.38 20.20
C GLN A 122 -24.36 9.60 18.72
N LEU A 123 -25.53 9.13 18.29
CA LEU A 123 -25.94 9.16 16.89
C LEU A 123 -26.47 10.53 16.45
N TYR A 124 -27.25 11.22 17.30
CA TYR A 124 -28.09 12.32 16.86
C TYR A 124 -27.95 13.62 17.67
N SER A 125 -27.22 13.64 18.79
CA SER A 125 -27.10 14.85 19.59
C SER A 125 -25.81 15.62 19.27
N ALA A 126 -25.92 16.89 18.91
CA ALA A 126 -24.80 17.79 18.82
C ALA A 126 -24.15 18.04 20.20
N THR A 127 -22.90 18.46 20.24
CA THR A 127 -22.20 18.81 21.48
C THR A 127 -22.88 20.02 22.11
N ALA A 128 -23.47 19.85 23.32
CA ALA A 128 -24.06 20.96 24.07
C ALA A 128 -22.98 21.85 24.67
N HIS A 129 -23.08 23.15 24.42
CA HIS A 129 -22.14 24.16 24.94
C HIS A 129 -22.61 24.81 26.23
N SER A 130 -23.87 24.55 26.64
CA SER A 130 -24.46 25.08 27.90
C SER A 130 -25.29 24.04 28.65
N VAL A 131 -25.50 24.28 29.93
CA VAL A 131 -26.34 23.42 30.79
C VAL A 131 -27.81 23.45 30.32
N LEU A 132 -28.28 24.59 29.83
CA LEU A 132 -29.63 24.73 29.31
C LEU A 132 -29.88 23.93 28.05
N GLU A 133 -28.94 23.99 27.08
CA GLU A 133 -28.98 23.13 25.89
C GLU A 133 -28.98 21.65 26.24
N ARG A 134 -28.21 21.25 27.25
CA ARG A 134 -28.15 19.88 27.71
C ARG A 134 -29.48 19.41 28.31
N LEU A 135 -30.18 20.28 29.02
CA LEU A 135 -31.51 19.96 29.58
C LEU A 135 -32.55 19.81 28.47
N LEU A 136 -32.50 20.65 27.43
CA LEU A 136 -33.41 20.57 26.28
C LEU A 136 -33.16 19.37 25.38
N GLN A 137 -31.93 18.87 25.30
CA GLN A 137 -31.59 17.67 24.54
C GLN A 137 -32.13 16.37 25.16
N LYS A 138 -32.27 16.31 26.48
CA LYS A 138 -32.68 15.07 27.17
C LYS A 138 -34.05 14.53 26.72
N PRO A 139 -35.14 15.32 26.63
CA PRO A 139 -36.39 14.83 26.10
C PRO A 139 -36.32 14.30 24.67
N ILE A 140 -35.49 14.92 23.83
CA ILE A 140 -35.26 14.48 22.44
C ILE A 140 -34.56 13.11 22.44
N GLU A 141 -33.48 12.92 23.24
CA GLU A 141 -32.82 11.64 23.45
C GLU A 141 -33.80 10.53 23.89
N TRP A 142 -34.76 10.85 24.75
CA TRP A 142 -35.78 9.90 25.21
C TRP A 142 -36.72 9.45 24.09
N VAL A 143 -37.20 10.39 23.26
CA VAL A 143 -38.07 10.06 22.12
C VAL A 143 -37.31 9.20 21.09
N ILE A 144 -36.06 9.55 20.80
CA ILE A 144 -35.23 8.76 19.88
C ILE A 144 -34.96 7.37 20.46
N ALA A 145 -34.64 7.26 21.76
CA ALA A 145 -34.42 5.97 22.42
C ALA A 145 -35.62 5.03 22.32
N VAL A 146 -36.83 5.55 22.55
CA VAL A 146 -38.08 4.78 22.40
C VAL A 146 -38.29 4.35 20.94
N LYS A 147 -37.99 5.20 19.96
CA LYS A 147 -38.05 4.84 18.54
C LYS A 147 -37.04 3.77 18.16
N LEU A 148 -35.81 3.83 18.68
CA LEU A 148 -34.80 2.79 18.47
C LEU A 148 -35.26 1.44 19.02
N GLU A 149 -35.77 1.39 20.24
CA GLU A 149 -36.28 0.15 20.86
C GLU A 149 -37.50 -0.46 20.14
N ARG A 150 -38.22 0.34 19.34
CA ARG A 150 -39.29 -0.17 18.48
C ARG A 150 -38.82 -0.81 17.20
N ASN A 151 -37.66 -0.39 16.71
CA ASN A 151 -37.13 -0.82 15.42
C ASN A 151 -36.01 -1.86 15.55
N TYR A 152 -35.35 -1.96 16.70
CA TYR A 152 -34.21 -2.82 16.94
C TYR A 152 -34.37 -3.69 18.17
N THR A 153 -33.82 -4.90 18.09
CA THR A 153 -33.69 -5.81 19.23
C THR A 153 -32.67 -5.29 20.25
N LYS A 154 -32.70 -5.81 21.45
CA LYS A 154 -31.71 -5.48 22.50
C LYS A 154 -30.29 -5.79 22.09
N ASP A 155 -30.07 -6.91 21.40
CA ASP A 155 -28.78 -7.34 20.92
C ASP A 155 -28.23 -6.41 19.83
N GLU A 156 -29.09 -5.95 18.91
CA GLU A 156 -28.74 -4.95 17.91
C GLU A 156 -28.40 -3.60 18.56
N ILE A 157 -29.11 -3.17 19.57
CA ILE A 157 -28.84 -1.92 20.30
C ILE A 157 -27.49 -1.98 21.02
N ILE A 158 -27.15 -3.10 21.70
CA ILE A 158 -25.83 -3.32 22.30
C ILE A 158 -24.74 -3.26 21.22
N THR A 159 -24.97 -3.95 20.13
CA THR A 159 -24.03 -4.02 19.02
C THR A 159 -23.78 -2.64 18.41
N MET A 160 -24.84 -1.88 18.15
CA MET A 160 -24.74 -0.49 17.68
C MET A 160 -23.98 0.38 18.69
N TYR A 161 -24.31 0.32 19.98
CA TYR A 161 -23.63 1.09 21.02
C TYR A 161 -22.12 0.86 21.00
N LEU A 162 -21.69 -0.39 20.98
CA LEU A 162 -20.28 -0.78 20.98
C LEU A 162 -19.59 -0.44 19.67
N ASN A 163 -20.27 -0.52 18.54
CA ASN A 163 -19.72 -0.16 17.22
C ASN A 163 -19.57 1.37 17.04
N TYR A 164 -20.32 2.17 17.80
CA TYR A 164 -20.33 3.63 17.66
C TYR A 164 -19.44 4.35 18.65
N PHE A 165 -19.10 3.74 19.77
CA PHE A 165 -18.38 4.41 20.83
C PHE A 165 -16.93 4.73 20.40
N ASP A 166 -16.50 5.99 20.67
CA ASP A 166 -15.12 6.44 20.46
C ASP A 166 -14.28 6.13 21.70
N PHE A 167 -13.40 5.14 21.57
CA PHE A 167 -12.47 4.69 22.62
C PHE A 167 -11.14 5.47 22.61
N LEU A 168 -11.03 6.59 21.91
CA LEU A 168 -9.81 7.37 21.66
C LEU A 168 -8.76 6.65 20.77
N HIS A 169 -7.64 7.34 20.49
CA HIS A 169 -6.54 6.81 19.69
C HIS A 169 -6.96 6.26 18.32
N ASN A 170 -7.90 6.95 17.66
CA ASN A 170 -8.52 6.53 16.41
C ASN A 170 -9.30 5.20 16.51
N ALA A 171 -9.56 4.72 17.72
CA ALA A 171 -10.29 3.48 17.96
C ALA A 171 -11.80 3.76 18.11
N VAL A 172 -12.49 3.99 16.99
CA VAL A 172 -13.95 4.10 16.96
C VAL A 172 -14.55 2.73 16.70
N GLY A 173 -15.43 2.30 17.61
CA GLY A 173 -16.01 0.96 17.61
C GLY A 173 -15.16 -0.09 18.31
N ILE A 174 -15.84 -1.12 18.81
CA ILE A 174 -15.25 -2.14 19.69
C ILE A 174 -14.20 -3.01 19.00
N LYS A 175 -14.36 -3.30 17.69
CA LYS A 175 -13.37 -4.08 16.92
C LYS A 175 -12.04 -3.35 16.87
N THR A 176 -12.09 -2.07 16.51
CA THR A 176 -10.89 -1.23 16.44
C THR A 176 -10.29 -1.03 17.84
N ALA A 177 -11.12 -0.80 18.87
CA ALA A 177 -10.64 -0.66 20.25
C ALA A 177 -9.96 -1.94 20.77
N SER A 178 -10.56 -3.09 20.55
CA SER A 178 -9.99 -4.39 20.93
C SER A 178 -8.62 -4.62 20.29
N ASN A 179 -8.50 -4.34 19.00
CA ASN A 179 -7.23 -4.44 18.29
C ASN A 179 -6.22 -3.39 18.78
N THR A 180 -6.64 -2.13 18.96
CA THR A 180 -5.76 -1.03 19.39
C THR A 180 -5.17 -1.26 20.78
N TYR A 181 -5.97 -1.71 21.74
CA TYR A 181 -5.51 -1.84 23.12
C TYR A 181 -4.95 -3.22 23.46
N PHE A 182 -5.39 -4.29 22.77
CA PHE A 182 -5.06 -5.67 23.12
C PHE A 182 -4.56 -6.55 21.97
N SER A 183 -4.60 -6.07 20.72
CA SER A 183 -4.28 -6.85 19.51
C SER A 183 -5.09 -8.16 19.42
N LYS A 184 -6.40 -8.07 19.73
CA LYS A 184 -7.35 -9.20 19.77
C LYS A 184 -8.65 -8.86 19.08
N ASP A 185 -9.37 -9.88 18.65
CA ASP A 185 -10.75 -9.75 18.22
C ASP A 185 -11.70 -9.56 19.43
N PRO A 186 -12.83 -8.84 19.31
CA PRO A 186 -13.76 -8.61 20.41
C PRO A 186 -14.28 -9.88 21.07
N LYS A 187 -14.44 -10.96 20.31
CA LYS A 187 -14.87 -12.28 20.84
C LYS A 187 -13.84 -12.94 21.77
N ASP A 188 -12.54 -12.58 21.60
CA ASP A 188 -11.43 -13.18 22.33
C ASP A 188 -11.00 -12.34 23.55
N LEU A 189 -11.74 -11.28 23.86
CA LEU A 189 -11.49 -10.45 25.04
C LEU A 189 -11.77 -11.22 26.33
N THR A 190 -10.80 -11.18 27.24
CA THR A 190 -10.97 -11.69 28.60
C THR A 190 -11.84 -10.76 29.45
N VAL A 191 -12.34 -11.24 30.60
CA VAL A 191 -13.15 -10.43 31.52
C VAL A 191 -12.45 -9.13 31.95
N PRO A 192 -11.16 -9.12 32.36
CA PRO A 192 -10.47 -7.88 32.71
C PRO A 192 -10.28 -6.91 31.53
N GLU A 193 -10.05 -7.42 30.31
CA GLU A 193 -9.89 -6.61 29.10
C GLU A 193 -11.24 -5.98 28.70
N ALA A 194 -12.31 -6.76 28.71
CA ALA A 194 -13.67 -6.27 28.48
C ALA A 194 -14.07 -5.20 29.52
N ALA A 195 -13.80 -5.45 30.78
CA ALA A 195 -14.07 -4.50 31.86
C ALA A 195 -13.28 -3.19 31.70
N MET A 196 -12.04 -3.24 31.18
CA MET A 196 -11.26 -2.05 30.91
C MET A 196 -11.88 -1.22 29.77
N LEU A 197 -12.28 -1.85 28.65
CA LEU A 197 -12.90 -1.15 27.53
C LEU A 197 -14.25 -0.52 27.95
N ILE A 198 -15.08 -1.24 28.68
CA ILE A 198 -16.33 -0.68 29.21
C ILE A 198 -16.07 0.43 30.25
N GLY A 199 -14.98 0.34 31.00
CA GLY A 199 -14.52 1.42 31.87
C GLY A 199 -14.29 2.73 31.15
N LEU A 200 -13.78 2.69 29.93
CA LEU A 200 -13.60 3.87 29.07
C LEU A 200 -14.93 4.53 28.68
N CYS A 201 -16.02 3.78 28.55
CA CYS A 201 -17.31 4.32 28.15
C CYS A 201 -17.83 5.44 29.09
N LYS A 202 -17.34 5.51 30.32
CA LYS A 202 -17.67 6.58 31.26
C LYS A 202 -17.09 7.94 30.86
N ASN A 203 -15.81 7.98 30.56
CA ASN A 203 -15.07 9.15 30.08
C ASN A 203 -13.71 8.68 29.53
N PRO A 204 -13.59 8.50 28.20
CA PRO A 204 -12.38 7.96 27.59
C PRO A 204 -11.12 8.77 27.89
N SER A 205 -11.22 10.11 27.90
CA SER A 205 -10.07 11.00 28.16
C SER A 205 -9.57 10.89 29.58
N LEU A 206 -10.46 10.74 30.57
CA LEU A 206 -10.12 10.66 32.00
C LEU A 206 -9.52 9.30 32.37
N TYR A 207 -10.04 8.23 31.76
CA TYR A 207 -9.67 6.83 32.05
C TYR A 207 -8.76 6.22 30.97
N ASN A 208 -8.06 7.05 30.21
CA ASN A 208 -7.15 6.63 29.15
C ASN A 208 -6.03 5.70 29.70
N PRO A 209 -6.01 4.40 29.34
CA PRO A 209 -5.08 3.42 29.91
C PRO A 209 -3.63 3.62 29.48
N VAL A 210 -3.41 4.32 28.37
CA VAL A 210 -2.07 4.66 27.85
C VAL A 210 -1.47 5.84 28.64
N ARG A 211 -2.31 6.83 28.98
CA ARG A 211 -1.88 8.06 29.63
C ARG A 211 -2.00 8.01 31.17
N TYR A 212 -3.01 7.31 31.69
CA TYR A 212 -3.35 7.28 33.12
C TYR A 212 -3.67 5.85 33.57
N LYS A 213 -2.64 5.02 33.62
CA LYS A 213 -2.74 3.56 33.83
C LYS A 213 -3.44 3.21 35.14
N GLU A 214 -3.10 3.90 36.23
CA GLU A 214 -3.69 3.67 37.55
C GLU A 214 -5.19 3.99 37.58
N ARG A 215 -5.59 5.15 37.03
CA ARG A 215 -7.02 5.51 36.91
C ARG A 215 -7.82 4.55 36.06
N ALA A 216 -7.21 4.07 34.97
CA ALA A 216 -7.86 3.07 34.11
C ALA A 216 -8.03 1.74 34.83
N GLN A 217 -7.05 1.32 35.63
CA GLN A 217 -7.13 0.12 36.45
C GLN A 217 -8.18 0.25 37.57
N GLU A 218 -8.23 1.37 38.27
CA GLU A 218 -9.29 1.66 39.26
C GLU A 218 -10.67 1.60 38.60
N ARG A 219 -10.83 2.23 37.43
CA ARG A 219 -12.11 2.24 36.72
C ARG A 219 -12.50 0.84 36.22
N ARG A 220 -11.54 0.04 35.71
CA ARG A 220 -11.74 -1.39 35.40
C ARG A 220 -12.28 -2.15 36.62
N ASN A 221 -11.68 -1.93 37.78
CA ASN A 221 -12.09 -2.61 39.03
C ASN A 221 -13.50 -2.19 39.47
N VAL A 222 -13.92 -0.95 39.18
CA VAL A 222 -15.33 -0.53 39.36
C VAL A 222 -16.27 -1.32 38.48
N VAL A 223 -15.93 -1.55 37.20
CA VAL A 223 -16.72 -2.38 36.27
C VAL A 223 -16.79 -3.83 36.77
N LEU A 224 -15.68 -4.43 37.17
CA LEU A 224 -15.65 -5.76 37.76
C LEU A 224 -16.54 -5.88 39.02
N ALA A 225 -16.55 -4.84 39.88
CA ALA A 225 -17.41 -4.78 41.03
C ALA A 225 -18.91 -4.73 40.65
N GLN A 226 -19.28 -4.05 39.55
CA GLN A 226 -20.67 -4.07 39.06
C GLN A 226 -21.02 -5.44 38.45
N MET A 227 -20.10 -6.08 37.71
CA MET A 227 -20.32 -7.44 37.18
C MET A 227 -20.56 -8.45 38.32
N LYS A 228 -19.78 -8.36 39.40
CA LYS A 228 -19.98 -9.17 40.60
C LYS A 228 -21.36 -8.90 41.23
N LYS A 229 -21.72 -7.63 41.38
CA LYS A 229 -23.04 -7.24 41.95
C LYS A 229 -24.21 -7.73 41.11
N ALA A 230 -24.03 -7.79 39.79
CA ALA A 230 -25.04 -8.31 38.87
C ALA A 230 -25.04 -9.84 38.76
N GLY A 231 -24.09 -10.55 39.43
CA GLY A 231 -24.03 -12.01 39.47
C GLY A 231 -23.31 -12.63 38.23
N TYR A 232 -22.66 -11.83 37.41
CA TYR A 232 -21.94 -12.33 36.23
C TYR A 232 -20.57 -12.94 36.55
N ILE A 233 -19.92 -12.53 37.65
CA ILE A 233 -18.68 -13.12 38.16
C ILE A 233 -18.81 -13.36 39.68
N SER A 234 -18.10 -14.38 40.19
CA SER A 234 -18.06 -14.69 41.62
C SER A 234 -17.16 -13.72 42.41
N GLN A 235 -17.19 -13.81 43.75
CA GLN A 235 -16.30 -13.04 44.63
C GLN A 235 -14.83 -13.40 44.35
N GLU A 236 -14.55 -14.70 44.22
CA GLU A 236 -13.17 -15.22 43.95
C GLU A 236 -12.64 -14.73 42.62
N GLU A 237 -13.47 -14.74 41.57
CA GLU A 237 -13.11 -14.21 40.26
C GLU A 237 -12.85 -12.71 40.31
N TYR A 238 -13.67 -11.95 41.03
CA TYR A 238 -13.46 -10.53 41.23
C TYR A 238 -12.13 -10.25 41.90
N ASP A 239 -11.81 -10.95 43.01
CA ASP A 239 -10.56 -10.74 43.75
C ASP A 239 -9.34 -11.05 42.86
N ARG A 240 -9.40 -12.13 42.10
CA ARG A 240 -8.36 -12.50 41.12
C ARG A 240 -8.18 -11.45 40.03
N TYR A 241 -9.26 -11.05 39.34
CA TYR A 241 -9.19 -10.10 38.23
C TYR A 241 -8.83 -8.68 38.69
N ALA A 242 -9.28 -8.24 39.86
CA ALA A 242 -8.95 -6.95 40.42
C ALA A 242 -7.47 -6.82 40.78
N ALA A 243 -6.84 -7.93 41.22
CA ALA A 243 -5.41 -7.99 41.54
C ALA A 243 -4.51 -8.04 40.30
N GLU A 244 -5.03 -8.46 39.14
CA GLU A 244 -4.25 -8.50 37.91
C GLU A 244 -3.81 -7.10 37.45
N PRO A 245 -2.51 -6.88 37.14
CA PRO A 245 -2.06 -5.61 36.59
C PRO A 245 -2.65 -5.38 35.18
N LEU A 246 -2.90 -4.12 34.83
CA LEU A 246 -3.35 -3.77 33.50
C LEU A 246 -2.20 -4.01 32.48
N LYS A 247 -2.42 -4.96 31.58
CA LYS A 247 -1.47 -5.32 30.49
C LYS A 247 -2.08 -4.86 29.17
N LEU A 248 -1.41 -3.96 28.48
CA LEU A 248 -1.79 -3.50 27.14
C LEU A 248 -0.84 -4.07 26.09
N LYS A 249 -1.38 -4.39 24.93
CA LYS A 249 -0.63 -4.56 23.68
C LYS A 249 -1.04 -3.42 22.74
N PHE A 250 -0.71 -2.21 23.16
CA PHE A 250 -1.20 -1.00 22.54
C PHE A 250 -0.55 -0.76 21.18
N HIS A 251 -1.40 -0.62 20.17
CA HIS A 251 -1.01 -0.30 18.80
C HIS A 251 -2.13 0.50 18.14
N VAL A 252 -1.82 1.71 17.68
CA VAL A 252 -2.81 2.54 16.98
C VAL A 252 -2.89 2.10 15.54
N ALA A 253 -4.02 1.53 15.13
CA ALA A 253 -4.23 1.16 13.74
C ALA A 253 -4.36 2.43 12.87
N ASP A 254 -3.44 2.59 11.92
CA ASP A 254 -3.45 3.63 10.90
C ASP A 254 -3.56 2.98 9.51
N HIS A 255 -3.95 3.76 8.48
CA HIS A 255 -3.89 3.33 7.08
C HIS A 255 -2.48 2.88 6.64
N LYS A 256 -1.46 3.25 7.42
CA LYS A 256 -0.06 2.85 7.26
C LYS A 256 0.26 1.46 7.81
N ASP A 257 -0.64 0.87 8.61
CA ASP A 257 -0.48 -0.46 9.19
C ASP A 257 -1.09 -1.55 8.31
N GLY A 258 -0.59 -2.78 8.43
CA GLY A 258 -1.09 -3.95 7.71
C GLY A 258 -0.23 -4.35 6.53
N ILE A 259 -0.70 -5.31 5.76
CA ILE A 259 0.01 -5.93 4.63
C ILE A 259 -0.07 -5.01 3.40
N ALA A 260 0.99 -4.96 2.59
CA ALA A 260 1.04 -4.26 1.31
C ALA A 260 0.67 -2.77 1.38
N THR A 261 1.27 -2.01 2.30
CA THR A 261 0.93 -0.61 2.58
C THR A 261 1.08 0.31 1.36
N TYR A 262 2.15 0.17 0.57
CA TYR A 262 2.34 0.92 -0.68
C TYR A 262 1.22 0.64 -1.68
N PHE A 263 0.88 -0.64 -1.86
CA PHE A 263 -0.19 -1.06 -2.76
C PHE A 263 -1.55 -0.49 -2.33
N ARG A 264 -1.90 -0.58 -1.05
CA ARG A 264 -3.17 -0.05 -0.54
C ARG A 264 -3.28 1.46 -0.66
N ASP A 265 -2.19 2.21 -0.42
CA ASP A 265 -2.17 3.66 -0.61
C ASP A 265 -2.27 4.04 -2.08
N TYR A 266 -1.52 3.35 -2.95
CA TYR A 266 -1.63 3.52 -4.40
C TYR A 266 -3.06 3.24 -4.88
N LEU A 267 -3.64 2.08 -4.51
CA LEU A 267 -4.98 1.68 -4.90
C LEU A 267 -6.04 2.69 -4.44
N ARG A 268 -5.95 3.17 -3.20
CA ARG A 268 -6.85 4.19 -2.65
C ARG A 268 -6.83 5.45 -3.50
N ARG A 269 -5.65 6.00 -3.78
CA ARG A 269 -5.50 7.20 -4.62
C ARG A 269 -5.98 6.96 -6.05
N TYR A 270 -5.73 5.78 -6.57
CA TYR A 270 -6.15 5.35 -7.91
C TYR A 270 -7.68 5.32 -8.05
N MET A 271 -8.38 4.71 -7.09
CA MET A 271 -9.84 4.64 -7.07
C MET A 271 -10.51 6.00 -6.84
N MET A 272 -9.86 6.90 -6.09
CA MET A 272 -10.38 8.24 -5.78
C MET A 272 -9.93 9.32 -6.77
N ALA A 273 -9.18 8.99 -7.81
CA ALA A 273 -8.71 9.97 -8.77
C ALA A 273 -9.87 10.75 -9.39
N SER A 274 -9.70 12.06 -9.52
CA SER A 274 -10.65 12.94 -10.17
C SER A 274 -10.40 13.02 -11.68
N ARG A 275 -11.41 13.42 -12.46
CA ARG A 275 -11.21 13.66 -13.90
C ARG A 275 -10.11 14.70 -14.11
N PRO A 276 -9.05 14.36 -14.85
CA PRO A 276 -7.91 15.26 -15.05
C PRO A 276 -8.34 16.55 -15.76
N LYS A 277 -7.91 17.69 -15.23
CA LYS A 277 -8.07 19.00 -15.88
C LYS A 277 -6.67 19.58 -16.11
N LYS A 278 -6.42 20.10 -17.31
CA LYS A 278 -5.12 20.65 -17.69
C LYS A 278 -4.64 21.76 -16.75
N SER A 279 -5.56 22.53 -16.17
CA SER A 279 -5.28 23.59 -15.18
C SER A 279 -4.66 23.09 -13.87
N ASP A 280 -4.88 21.80 -13.54
CA ASP A 280 -4.46 21.24 -12.25
C ASP A 280 -3.00 20.74 -12.30
N TYR A 281 -2.39 20.81 -13.50
CA TYR A 281 -1.01 20.32 -13.73
C TYR A 281 -0.09 21.47 -14.07
N ALA A 282 1.09 21.49 -13.45
CA ALA A 282 2.12 22.46 -13.81
C ALA A 282 2.62 22.24 -15.24
N SER A 283 3.06 23.29 -15.91
CA SER A 283 3.52 23.24 -17.32
C SER A 283 4.66 22.23 -17.56
N TRP A 284 5.49 22.00 -16.56
CA TRP A 284 6.58 21.02 -16.61
C TRP A 284 6.10 19.56 -16.38
N ASN A 285 4.84 19.35 -15.98
CA ASN A 285 4.28 18.03 -15.65
C ASN A 285 3.12 17.62 -16.58
N MET A 286 3.13 18.11 -17.81
CA MET A 286 2.09 17.79 -18.78
C MET A 286 2.04 16.32 -19.16
N GLY A 287 3.18 15.61 -19.08
CA GLY A 287 3.22 14.15 -19.27
C GLY A 287 2.31 13.39 -18.29
N LYS A 288 2.25 13.84 -17.03
CA LYS A 288 1.34 13.26 -16.03
C LYS A 288 -0.13 13.53 -16.39
N TYR A 289 -0.46 14.72 -16.87
CA TYR A 289 -1.81 15.02 -17.34
C TYR A 289 -2.28 14.07 -18.45
N TYR A 290 -1.43 13.83 -19.46
CA TYR A 290 -1.76 12.90 -20.55
C TYR A 290 -1.94 11.46 -20.03
N GLN A 291 -1.04 11.00 -19.16
CA GLN A 291 -1.12 9.67 -18.56
C GLN A 291 -2.41 9.50 -17.74
N ASP A 292 -2.75 10.48 -16.90
CA ASP A 292 -3.96 10.43 -16.08
C ASP A 292 -5.22 10.52 -16.94
N SER A 293 -5.18 11.28 -18.05
CA SER A 293 -6.28 11.34 -19.03
C SER A 293 -6.49 9.99 -19.72
N ILE A 294 -5.44 9.32 -20.15
CA ILE A 294 -5.52 7.98 -20.72
C ILE A 294 -6.08 7.00 -19.68
N ASN A 295 -5.58 7.01 -18.45
CA ASN A 295 -6.09 6.16 -17.38
C ASN A 295 -7.58 6.43 -17.12
N TRP A 296 -7.99 7.69 -17.09
CA TRP A 296 -9.39 8.04 -16.90
C TRP A 296 -10.30 7.46 -17.98
N GLU A 297 -9.91 7.54 -19.24
CA GLU A 297 -10.74 7.04 -20.35
C GLU A 297 -10.69 5.51 -20.53
N THR A 298 -9.54 4.88 -20.22
CA THR A 298 -9.31 3.47 -20.56
C THR A 298 -9.37 2.51 -19.37
N ASP A 299 -9.22 3.00 -18.12
CA ASP A 299 -9.21 2.14 -16.94
C ASP A 299 -10.48 2.33 -16.09
N PRO A 300 -11.37 1.33 -15.99
CA PRO A 300 -12.58 1.44 -15.19
C PRO A 300 -12.31 1.60 -13.69
N LEU A 301 -11.16 1.13 -13.18
CA LEU A 301 -10.78 1.26 -11.77
C LEU A 301 -10.24 2.66 -11.44
N TYR A 302 -9.56 3.33 -12.41
CA TYR A 302 -9.03 4.66 -12.20
C TYR A 302 -10.16 5.69 -12.04
N GLY A 303 -10.24 6.33 -10.88
CA GLY A 303 -11.32 7.26 -10.55
C GLY A 303 -12.68 6.58 -10.34
N TRP A 304 -12.71 5.29 -10.02
CA TRP A 304 -13.93 4.52 -9.88
C TRP A 304 -14.94 5.20 -8.95
N CYS A 305 -14.52 5.75 -7.83
CA CYS A 305 -15.39 6.49 -6.90
C CYS A 305 -16.06 7.70 -7.54
N ASN A 306 -15.34 8.41 -8.40
CA ASN A 306 -15.82 9.65 -9.05
C ASN A 306 -16.50 9.42 -10.41
N LYS A 307 -16.52 8.18 -10.90
CA LYS A 307 -17.24 7.75 -12.11
C LYS A 307 -18.58 7.10 -11.78
N ASN A 308 -18.71 6.48 -10.63
CA ASN A 308 -19.85 5.67 -10.28
C ASN A 308 -20.69 6.33 -9.18
N ARG A 309 -22.02 6.17 -9.27
CA ARG A 309 -22.97 6.72 -8.30
C ARG A 309 -23.73 5.62 -7.59
N LYS A 310 -24.04 5.87 -6.33
CA LYS A 310 -24.95 5.07 -5.52
C LYS A 310 -26.40 5.26 -5.96
N LYS A 311 -27.31 4.42 -5.50
CA LYS A 311 -28.76 4.50 -5.81
C LYS A 311 -29.39 5.86 -5.40
N ASN A 312 -28.85 6.51 -4.37
CA ASN A 312 -29.29 7.83 -3.92
C ASN A 312 -28.73 9.00 -4.75
N GLY A 313 -27.91 8.74 -5.78
CA GLY A 313 -27.30 9.73 -6.64
C GLY A 313 -25.93 10.25 -6.19
N ASP A 314 -25.48 9.95 -4.97
CA ASP A 314 -24.15 10.34 -4.48
C ASP A 314 -23.04 9.50 -5.12
N TYR A 315 -21.85 10.05 -5.16
CA TYR A 315 -20.65 9.29 -5.54
C TYR A 315 -20.20 8.35 -4.42
N TYR A 316 -19.54 7.25 -4.80
CA TYR A 316 -18.92 6.36 -3.82
C TYR A 316 -17.74 7.03 -3.11
N ASN A 317 -17.54 6.68 -1.84
CA ASN A 317 -16.44 7.18 -1.02
C ASN A 317 -15.80 6.02 -0.24
N VAL A 318 -14.52 5.75 -0.54
CA VAL A 318 -13.78 4.67 0.12
C VAL A 318 -13.61 4.86 1.63
N TYR A 319 -13.83 6.05 2.16
CA TYR A 319 -13.66 6.30 3.60
C TYR A 319 -14.93 6.12 4.42
N THR A 320 -16.10 6.19 3.77
CA THR A 320 -17.39 6.28 4.49
C THR A 320 -18.39 5.20 4.11
N ASP A 321 -18.24 4.54 2.97
CA ASP A 321 -19.29 3.66 2.44
C ASP A 321 -19.10 2.17 2.82
N GLY A 322 -18.04 1.84 3.57
CA GLY A 322 -17.83 0.48 4.07
C GLY A 322 -17.63 -0.57 2.99
N LEU A 323 -16.99 -0.18 1.89
CA LEU A 323 -16.78 -1.08 0.76
C LEU A 323 -15.91 -2.28 1.15
N LYS A 324 -16.14 -3.42 0.54
CA LYS A 324 -15.26 -4.58 0.60
C LYS A 324 -14.56 -4.69 -0.74
N VAL A 325 -13.25 -4.38 -0.76
CA VAL A 325 -12.42 -4.36 -1.97
C VAL A 325 -11.58 -5.63 -2.02
N TYR A 326 -11.89 -6.53 -2.94
CA TYR A 326 -11.16 -7.78 -3.14
C TYR A 326 -10.07 -7.57 -4.18
N THR A 327 -8.83 -7.73 -3.76
CA THR A 327 -7.65 -7.50 -4.60
C THR A 327 -7.07 -8.79 -5.14
N THR A 328 -6.08 -8.68 -6.02
CA THR A 328 -5.35 -9.81 -6.59
C THR A 328 -4.11 -10.19 -5.79
N ILE A 329 -3.72 -9.38 -4.79
CA ILE A 329 -2.54 -9.63 -3.94
C ILE A 329 -2.75 -10.93 -3.14
N ASP A 330 -1.80 -11.85 -3.23
CA ASP A 330 -1.71 -13.00 -2.31
C ASP A 330 -0.89 -12.59 -1.07
N SER A 331 -1.44 -12.76 0.13
CA SER A 331 -0.81 -12.30 1.36
C SER A 331 0.54 -12.95 1.65
N ARG A 332 0.73 -14.22 1.25
CA ARG A 332 1.99 -14.96 1.43
C ARG A 332 3.04 -14.50 0.43
N MET A 333 2.65 -14.37 -0.86
CA MET A 333 3.55 -13.86 -1.89
C MET A 333 3.99 -12.43 -1.60
N GLN A 334 3.10 -11.59 -1.06
CA GLN A 334 3.43 -10.25 -0.59
C GLN A 334 4.48 -10.30 0.52
N GLN A 335 4.26 -11.14 1.52
CA GLN A 335 5.21 -11.34 2.61
C GLN A 335 6.58 -11.81 2.10
N TYR A 336 6.61 -12.75 1.14
CA TYR A 336 7.86 -13.25 0.56
C TYR A 336 8.64 -12.17 -0.20
N ALA A 337 7.93 -11.25 -0.86
CA ALA A 337 8.55 -10.11 -1.51
C ALA A 337 9.16 -9.12 -0.50
N GLU A 338 8.43 -8.78 0.56
CA GLU A 338 8.91 -7.92 1.64
C GLU A 338 10.13 -8.54 2.36
N GLU A 339 10.09 -9.84 2.65
CA GLU A 339 11.21 -10.57 3.27
C GLU A 339 12.43 -10.68 2.35
N ALA A 340 12.24 -10.82 1.04
CA ALA A 340 13.35 -10.83 0.07
C ALA A 340 14.06 -9.47 0.02
N ILE A 341 13.30 -8.37 0.06
CA ILE A 341 13.83 -7.00 0.13
C ILE A 341 14.56 -6.78 1.45
N ASP A 342 13.96 -7.14 2.58
CA ASP A 342 14.61 -7.04 3.90
C ASP A 342 15.94 -7.82 3.91
N LYS A 343 15.92 -9.07 3.44
CA LYS A 343 17.11 -9.93 3.39
C LYS A 343 18.23 -9.34 2.55
N HIS A 344 17.91 -8.84 1.35
CA HIS A 344 18.94 -8.40 0.42
C HIS A 344 19.23 -6.90 0.49
N VAL A 345 18.20 -6.04 0.45
CA VAL A 345 18.41 -4.59 0.43
C VAL A 345 18.79 -4.09 1.83
N ALA A 346 18.01 -4.44 2.86
CA ALA A 346 18.23 -3.93 4.21
C ALA A 346 19.45 -4.57 4.91
N LYS A 347 19.57 -5.92 4.85
CA LYS A 347 20.58 -6.66 5.63
C LYS A 347 21.87 -6.92 4.90
N TYR A 348 21.91 -6.83 3.57
CA TYR A 348 23.14 -7.06 2.78
C TYR A 348 23.63 -5.80 2.06
N LEU A 349 22.84 -5.20 1.17
CA LEU A 349 23.27 -4.06 0.38
C LEU A 349 23.46 -2.78 1.20
N GLN A 350 22.55 -2.46 2.10
CA GLN A 350 22.63 -1.23 2.90
C GLN A 350 23.86 -1.18 3.80
N PRO A 351 24.26 -2.25 4.50
CA PRO A 351 25.53 -2.29 5.23
C PRO A 351 26.76 -2.11 4.32
N ALA A 352 26.77 -2.76 3.15
CA ALA A 352 27.84 -2.61 2.17
C ALA A 352 27.94 -1.17 1.64
N PHE A 353 26.80 -0.55 1.34
CA PHE A 353 26.69 0.84 0.91
C PHE A 353 27.15 1.82 2.01
N ASN A 354 26.75 1.58 3.23
CA ASN A 354 27.21 2.37 4.37
C ASN A 354 28.73 2.27 4.57
N GLN A 355 29.30 1.08 4.34
CA GLN A 355 30.77 0.87 4.45
C GLN A 355 31.51 1.59 3.33
N GLU A 356 31.03 1.53 2.09
CA GLU A 356 31.61 2.27 0.97
C GLU A 356 31.54 3.80 1.21
N ASN A 357 30.40 4.27 1.71
CA ASN A 357 30.16 5.69 1.99
C ASN A 357 31.08 6.28 3.08
N LYS A 358 31.63 5.47 3.99
CA LYS A 358 32.59 5.95 4.99
C LYS A 358 33.86 6.56 4.35
N ARG A 359 34.17 6.17 3.11
CA ARG A 359 35.35 6.64 2.37
C ARG A 359 35.04 7.79 1.42
N LYS A 360 33.76 8.18 1.25
CA LYS A 360 33.35 9.25 0.32
C LYS A 360 33.30 10.60 1.06
N PRO A 361 33.98 11.64 0.57
CA PRO A 361 33.99 12.96 1.22
C PRO A 361 32.60 13.63 1.23
N ASN A 362 31.77 13.33 0.24
CA ASN A 362 30.45 13.90 0.04
C ASN A 362 29.30 12.89 0.29
N ALA A 363 29.54 11.84 1.10
CA ALA A 363 28.54 10.79 1.36
C ALA A 363 27.14 11.37 1.69
N PRO A 364 26.07 10.73 1.17
CA PRO A 364 26.02 9.50 0.39
C PRO A 364 26.25 9.67 -1.12
N TYR A 365 26.56 10.84 -1.59
CA TYR A 365 26.79 11.16 -2.99
C TYR A 365 28.09 10.59 -3.52
N THR A 366 28.15 10.34 -4.83
CA THR A 366 29.36 9.91 -5.51
C THR A 366 30.49 10.92 -5.33
N SER A 367 31.74 10.42 -5.24
CA SER A 367 32.95 11.25 -5.14
C SER A 367 33.22 12.12 -6.37
N LYS A 368 32.50 11.89 -7.48
CA LYS A 368 32.60 12.70 -8.71
C LYS A 368 31.97 14.08 -8.60
N LEU A 369 31.08 14.30 -7.63
CA LEU A 369 30.42 15.59 -7.41
C LEU A 369 31.29 16.53 -6.58
N SER A 370 31.29 17.81 -6.94
CA SER A 370 31.86 18.86 -6.11
C SER A 370 30.97 19.14 -4.88
N GLN A 371 31.55 19.74 -3.82
CA GLN A 371 30.78 20.13 -2.64
C GLN A 371 29.64 21.13 -2.97
N GLU A 372 29.88 22.00 -3.94
CA GLU A 372 28.86 22.96 -4.39
C GLU A 372 27.67 22.27 -5.09
N GLN A 373 27.95 21.27 -5.94
CA GLN A 373 26.90 20.48 -6.57
C GLN A 373 26.06 19.73 -5.52
N VAL A 374 26.70 19.11 -4.55
CA VAL A 374 25.98 18.43 -3.43
C VAL A 374 25.15 19.43 -2.63
N LYS A 375 25.68 20.62 -2.31
CA LYS A 375 24.93 21.69 -1.65
C LYS A 375 23.69 22.09 -2.45
N ASN A 376 23.81 22.24 -3.76
CA ASN A 376 22.69 22.58 -4.65
C ASN A 376 21.61 21.49 -4.66
N ILE A 377 21.99 20.22 -4.67
CA ILE A 377 21.06 19.09 -4.58
C ILE A 377 20.32 19.09 -3.23
N LEU A 378 21.06 19.26 -2.13
CA LEU A 378 20.46 19.34 -0.79
C LEU A 378 19.52 20.54 -0.64
N MET A 379 19.89 21.70 -1.18
CA MET A 379 19.05 22.90 -1.14
C MET A 379 17.74 22.73 -1.95
N ARG A 380 17.77 21.95 -3.03
CA ARG A 380 16.56 21.54 -3.76
C ARG A 380 15.65 20.70 -2.87
N SER A 381 16.20 19.72 -2.18
CA SER A 381 15.45 18.89 -1.22
C SER A 381 14.89 19.71 -0.03
N VAL A 382 15.65 20.70 0.47
CA VAL A 382 15.16 21.66 1.50
C VAL A 382 13.92 22.39 1.01
N ARG A 383 13.94 22.93 -0.21
CA ARG A 383 12.80 23.68 -0.80
C ARG A 383 11.59 22.80 -1.08
N GLN A 384 11.76 21.51 -1.31
CA GLN A 384 10.69 20.53 -1.52
C GLN A 384 10.10 19.99 -0.22
N SER A 385 10.76 20.23 0.93
CA SER A 385 10.33 19.70 2.24
C SER A 385 9.07 20.40 2.76
N GLU A 386 8.28 19.68 3.56
CA GLU A 386 7.10 20.22 4.22
C GLU A 386 7.44 21.37 5.17
N ARG A 387 8.51 21.26 5.93
CA ARG A 387 8.99 22.33 6.81
C ARG A 387 9.20 23.64 6.06
N TYR A 388 9.84 23.60 4.88
CA TYR A 388 10.05 24.79 4.06
C TYR A 388 8.72 25.38 3.61
N ARG A 389 7.80 24.54 3.09
CA ARG A 389 6.49 24.94 2.60
C ARG A 389 5.64 25.58 3.70
N VAL A 390 5.57 24.95 4.88
CA VAL A 390 4.80 25.47 6.03
C VAL A 390 5.37 26.81 6.47
N MET A 391 6.65 26.92 6.73
CA MET A 391 7.27 28.19 7.17
C MET A 391 7.09 29.30 6.14
N LYS A 392 7.19 28.97 4.85
CA LYS A 392 6.98 29.95 3.77
C LYS A 392 5.54 30.45 3.71
N ASN A 393 4.56 29.54 3.89
CA ASN A 393 3.14 29.89 3.95
C ASN A 393 2.81 30.74 5.19
N ASP A 394 3.53 30.52 6.31
CA ASP A 394 3.41 31.30 7.54
C ASP A 394 4.13 32.67 7.45
N GLY A 395 4.71 33.00 6.29
CA GLY A 395 5.32 34.30 6.01
C GLY A 395 6.78 34.45 6.48
N ALA A 396 7.45 33.35 6.86
CA ALA A 396 8.86 33.40 7.26
C ALA A 396 9.78 33.78 6.07
N SER A 397 10.79 34.59 6.34
CA SER A 397 11.82 34.93 5.37
C SER A 397 12.71 33.73 5.00
N GLU A 398 13.32 33.75 3.82
CA GLU A 398 14.25 32.71 3.37
C GLU A 398 15.39 32.51 4.38
N ALA A 399 15.89 33.60 4.98
CA ALA A 399 16.96 33.54 5.99
C ALA A 399 16.51 32.81 7.27
N GLU A 400 15.30 33.06 7.74
CA GLU A 400 14.71 32.37 8.91
C GLU A 400 14.48 30.90 8.64
N ILE A 401 13.95 30.57 7.46
CA ILE A 401 13.74 29.19 7.02
C ILE A 401 15.07 28.45 7.01
N LEU A 402 16.10 28.98 6.32
CA LEU A 402 17.43 28.34 6.27
C LEU A 402 18.11 28.24 7.64
N ARG A 403 17.90 29.20 8.52
CA ARG A 403 18.38 29.11 9.91
C ARG A 403 17.74 27.93 10.64
N SER A 404 16.43 27.72 10.45
CA SER A 404 15.71 26.58 11.05
C SER A 404 16.27 25.23 10.61
N PHE A 405 16.74 25.12 9.35
CA PHE A 405 17.37 23.90 8.84
C PHE A 405 18.76 23.64 9.39
N ASN A 406 19.42 24.64 9.93
CA ASN A 406 20.74 24.53 10.55
C ASN A 406 20.69 24.52 12.09
N THR A 407 19.51 24.57 12.69
CA THR A 407 19.33 24.51 14.15
C THR A 407 19.10 23.06 14.57
N LYS A 408 19.89 22.57 15.54
CA LYS A 408 19.74 21.23 16.10
C LYS A 408 18.36 21.08 16.74
N THR A 409 17.68 19.98 16.44
CA THR A 409 16.32 19.64 16.89
C THR A 409 16.30 18.19 17.30
N GLU A 410 15.61 17.88 18.40
CA GLU A 410 15.28 16.49 18.77
C GLU A 410 14.32 15.92 17.75
N MET A 411 14.63 14.72 17.25
CA MET A 411 13.80 14.02 16.27
C MET A 411 14.01 12.51 16.35
N SER A 412 12.99 11.76 15.97
CA SER A 412 13.08 10.33 15.72
C SER A 412 13.36 10.08 14.24
N VAL A 413 14.32 9.22 13.93
CA VAL A 413 14.72 8.89 12.56
C VAL A 413 14.68 7.39 12.32
N PHE A 414 14.39 7.02 11.08
CA PHE A 414 14.33 5.62 10.65
C PHE A 414 15.67 4.90 10.79
N SER A 415 15.62 3.67 11.25
CA SER A 415 16.64 2.66 10.96
C SER A 415 15.98 1.29 10.74
N TYR A 416 16.68 0.38 10.07
CA TYR A 416 16.20 -1.01 9.89
C TYR A 416 16.10 -1.81 11.21
N ARG A 417 16.44 -1.22 12.35
CA ARG A 417 16.30 -1.80 13.70
C ARG A 417 15.22 -1.13 14.54
N GLY A 418 14.43 -0.25 13.94
CA GLY A 418 13.44 0.60 14.58
C GLY A 418 13.85 2.08 14.56
N GLU A 419 12.98 2.94 15.03
CA GLU A 419 13.24 4.38 15.13
C GLU A 419 14.33 4.67 16.17
N ILE A 420 15.13 5.68 15.91
CA ILE A 420 16.21 6.15 16.79
C ILE A 420 15.96 7.60 17.13
N ASP A 421 15.83 7.89 18.42
CA ASP A 421 15.78 9.27 18.92
C ASP A 421 17.18 9.88 18.88
N THR A 422 17.28 11.06 18.29
CA THR A 422 18.55 11.74 18.06
C THR A 422 18.40 13.25 18.01
N VAL A 423 19.50 13.97 18.16
CA VAL A 423 19.56 15.42 18.03
C VAL A 423 20.43 15.77 16.83
N MET A 424 19.80 16.22 15.75
CA MET A 424 20.49 16.64 14.54
C MET A 424 19.83 17.86 13.90
N THR A 425 20.47 18.48 12.92
CA THR A 425 19.82 19.53 12.15
C THR A 425 18.84 18.93 11.13
N PRO A 426 17.74 19.63 10.77
CA PRO A 426 16.86 19.17 9.68
C PRO A 426 17.59 18.96 8.35
N LEU A 427 18.65 19.72 8.07
CA LEU A 427 19.49 19.51 6.89
C LEU A 427 20.26 18.19 6.97
N ASP A 428 20.81 17.84 8.14
CA ASP A 428 21.47 16.55 8.35
C ASP A 428 20.49 15.39 8.27
N SER A 429 19.24 15.57 8.72
CA SER A 429 18.20 14.54 8.58
C SER A 429 17.88 14.28 7.10
N ILE A 430 17.78 15.30 6.25
CA ILE A 430 17.62 15.13 4.80
C ILE A 430 18.76 14.29 4.23
N ARG A 431 20.01 14.63 4.57
CA ARG A 431 21.19 13.85 4.13
C ARG A 431 21.16 12.42 4.68
N TYR A 432 20.71 12.25 5.92
CA TYR A 432 20.56 10.94 6.56
C TYR A 432 19.59 10.04 5.80
N TYR A 433 18.39 10.55 5.44
CA TYR A 433 17.38 9.78 4.69
C TYR A 433 17.82 9.46 3.26
N LYS A 434 18.63 10.31 2.64
CA LYS A 434 19.16 10.07 1.28
C LYS A 434 20.17 8.93 1.20
N LYS A 435 20.77 8.49 2.31
CA LYS A 435 21.70 7.35 2.33
C LYS A 435 21.02 5.97 2.22
N PHE A 436 19.69 5.89 2.40
CA PHE A 436 18.97 4.63 2.31
C PHE A 436 18.66 4.28 0.86
N LEU A 437 18.99 3.05 0.47
CA LEU A 437 18.63 2.52 -0.84
C LEU A 437 17.11 2.42 -0.96
N ARG A 438 16.62 2.69 -2.15
CA ARG A 438 15.22 2.54 -2.54
C ARG A 438 15.05 1.27 -3.36
N CYS A 439 13.84 0.72 -3.36
CA CYS A 439 13.51 -0.44 -4.17
C CYS A 439 12.06 -0.36 -4.65
N GLY A 440 11.79 -1.01 -5.78
CA GLY A 440 10.46 -1.29 -6.28
C GLY A 440 10.41 -2.73 -6.75
N PHE A 441 9.33 -3.45 -6.41
CA PHE A 441 9.14 -4.84 -6.80
C PHE A 441 7.67 -5.10 -7.13
N MET A 442 7.41 -5.81 -8.23
CA MET A 442 6.08 -6.30 -8.56
C MET A 442 6.19 -7.71 -9.16
N SER A 443 5.24 -8.57 -8.80
CA SER A 443 5.04 -9.88 -9.38
C SER A 443 3.62 -10.02 -9.90
N MET A 444 3.45 -10.50 -11.12
CA MET A 444 2.17 -10.52 -11.83
C MET A 444 2.00 -11.82 -12.61
N ASP A 445 0.79 -12.34 -12.65
CA ASP A 445 0.38 -13.42 -13.52
C ASP A 445 0.33 -12.91 -14.98
N PRO A 446 1.08 -13.50 -15.92
CA PRO A 446 1.15 -13.04 -17.30
C PRO A 446 -0.13 -13.26 -18.10
N HIS A 447 -1.00 -14.20 -17.70
CA HIS A 447 -2.19 -14.58 -18.43
C HIS A 447 -3.45 -13.82 -17.99
N THR A 448 -3.48 -13.37 -16.74
CA THR A 448 -4.63 -12.66 -16.17
C THR A 448 -4.34 -11.20 -15.82
N GLY A 449 -3.09 -10.83 -15.73
CA GLY A 449 -2.67 -9.50 -15.24
C GLY A 449 -2.76 -9.36 -13.71
N ALA A 450 -3.16 -10.41 -12.99
CA ALA A 450 -3.33 -10.36 -11.54
C ALA A 450 -2.01 -10.06 -10.82
N VAL A 451 -1.94 -8.95 -10.10
CA VAL A 451 -0.77 -8.55 -9.31
C VAL A 451 -0.76 -9.34 -8.02
N LYS A 452 0.26 -10.19 -7.84
CA LYS A 452 0.40 -11.13 -6.71
C LYS A 452 1.17 -10.55 -5.54
N ALA A 453 2.18 -9.70 -5.82
CA ALA A 453 2.97 -9.00 -4.82
C ALA A 453 3.38 -7.63 -5.33
N TYR A 454 3.49 -6.67 -4.41
CA TYR A 454 3.74 -5.26 -4.71
C TYR A 454 4.49 -4.58 -3.57
N VAL A 455 5.70 -4.12 -3.81
CA VAL A 455 6.50 -3.38 -2.81
C VAL A 455 7.04 -2.10 -3.45
N GLY A 456 6.64 -0.95 -2.92
CA GLY A 456 7.03 0.37 -3.45
C GLY A 456 8.25 0.99 -2.78
N GLY A 457 8.79 0.37 -1.73
CA GLY A 457 9.95 0.89 -1.01
C GLY A 457 10.30 0.07 0.24
N PRO A 458 11.34 0.47 0.98
CA PRO A 458 11.81 -0.29 2.13
C PRO A 458 10.93 -0.13 3.38
N ASP A 459 10.23 0.98 3.53
CA ASP A 459 9.36 1.30 4.66
C ASP A 459 8.40 2.43 4.28
N PHE A 460 7.10 2.20 4.39
CA PHE A 460 6.10 3.16 3.93
C PHE A 460 6.00 4.43 4.81
N VAL A 461 6.23 4.28 6.11
CA VAL A 461 6.09 5.40 7.05
C VAL A 461 7.11 6.50 6.77
N HIS A 462 8.36 6.10 6.48
CA HIS A 462 9.48 7.01 6.30
C HIS A 462 9.81 7.30 4.83
N PHE A 463 9.38 6.43 3.90
CA PHE A 463 9.69 6.51 2.47
C PHE A 463 8.42 6.30 1.64
N ALA A 464 7.43 7.17 1.83
CA ALA A 464 6.10 7.02 1.25
C ALA A 464 6.05 7.10 -0.29
N TYR A 465 7.11 7.59 -0.97
CA TYR A 465 7.14 7.67 -2.43
C TYR A 465 7.26 6.27 -3.03
N ASP A 466 6.27 5.91 -3.82
CA ASP A 466 6.12 4.58 -4.41
C ASP A 466 7.02 4.40 -5.64
N MET A 467 8.04 3.53 -5.51
CA MET A 467 8.97 3.21 -6.60
C MET A 467 8.43 2.13 -7.55
N CYS A 468 7.27 1.53 -7.28
CA CYS A 468 6.69 0.49 -8.11
C CYS A 468 5.87 1.07 -9.28
N MET A 469 4.93 1.97 -9.02
CA MET A 469 4.02 2.53 -10.02
C MET A 469 4.18 4.04 -10.25
N GLU A 470 4.84 4.78 -9.36
CA GLU A 470 5.03 6.24 -9.51
C GLU A 470 6.47 6.61 -9.84
N GLY A 471 7.43 5.91 -9.23
CA GLY A 471 8.85 6.16 -9.43
C GLY A 471 9.33 5.72 -10.81
N ARG A 472 9.54 6.69 -11.71
CA ARG A 472 10.15 6.44 -13.02
C ARG A 472 11.66 6.44 -12.91
N ARG A 473 12.29 5.38 -13.37
CA ARG A 473 13.76 5.22 -13.32
C ARG A 473 14.28 4.77 -14.66
N GLN A 474 15.53 5.13 -14.96
CA GLN A 474 16.19 4.77 -16.20
C GLN A 474 16.35 3.25 -16.29
N VAL A 475 15.81 2.65 -17.38
CA VAL A 475 15.70 1.19 -17.49
C VAL A 475 16.97 0.50 -17.99
N GLY A 476 17.85 1.24 -18.64
CA GLY A 476 19.08 0.67 -19.17
C GLY A 476 18.81 -0.53 -20.08
N SER A 477 19.62 -1.57 -19.93
CA SER A 477 19.57 -2.75 -20.81
C SER A 477 18.29 -3.60 -20.70
N THR A 478 17.39 -3.33 -19.75
CA THR A 478 16.09 -4.02 -19.73
C THR A 478 15.14 -3.58 -20.83
N ILE A 479 15.46 -2.53 -21.57
CA ILE A 479 14.73 -2.10 -22.77
C ILE A 479 15.06 -2.99 -24.01
N LYS A 480 16.21 -3.65 -24.02
CA LYS A 480 16.69 -4.40 -25.18
C LYS A 480 15.71 -5.46 -25.69
N PRO A 481 15.02 -6.26 -24.84
CA PRO A 481 14.05 -7.22 -25.35
C PRO A 481 12.98 -6.60 -26.24
N PHE A 482 12.53 -5.37 -25.97
CA PHE A 482 11.56 -4.70 -26.83
C PHE A 482 12.15 -4.30 -28.19
N LEU A 483 13.42 -3.89 -28.22
CA LEU A 483 14.13 -3.64 -29.50
C LEU A 483 14.30 -4.92 -30.31
N TYR A 484 14.66 -6.01 -29.63
CA TYR A 484 14.83 -7.31 -30.29
C TYR A 484 13.48 -7.87 -30.77
N SER A 485 12.39 -7.64 -30.04
CA SER A 485 11.06 -8.03 -30.51
C SER A 485 10.66 -7.25 -31.76
N LEU A 486 10.98 -5.94 -31.85
CA LEU A 486 10.81 -5.18 -33.08
C LEU A 486 11.62 -5.78 -34.24
N ALA A 487 12.82 -6.25 -33.98
CA ALA A 487 13.63 -6.94 -35.00
C ALA A 487 12.93 -8.25 -35.44
N MET A 488 12.42 -9.06 -34.50
CA MET A 488 11.72 -10.31 -34.85
C MET A 488 10.46 -10.03 -35.70
N GLU A 489 9.68 -8.98 -35.37
CA GLU A 489 8.55 -8.52 -36.18
C GLU A 489 8.96 -8.07 -37.60
N ASN A 490 10.19 -7.62 -37.78
CA ASN A 490 10.73 -7.23 -39.07
C ASN A 490 11.49 -8.37 -39.77
N GLY A 491 11.25 -9.64 -39.41
CA GLY A 491 11.74 -10.82 -40.09
C GLY A 491 13.10 -11.30 -39.64
N PHE A 492 13.72 -10.69 -38.63
CA PHE A 492 14.95 -11.22 -38.03
C PHE A 492 14.68 -12.50 -37.22
N THR A 493 15.72 -13.28 -37.04
CA THR A 493 15.72 -14.49 -36.22
C THR A 493 16.81 -14.42 -35.14
N PRO A 494 16.69 -15.20 -34.05
CA PRO A 494 17.74 -15.31 -33.04
C PRO A 494 19.10 -15.74 -33.56
N CYS A 495 19.15 -16.45 -34.70
CA CYS A 495 20.36 -16.98 -35.34
C CYS A 495 21.02 -16.02 -36.35
N ASP A 496 20.31 -14.95 -36.72
CA ASP A 496 20.92 -13.95 -37.59
C ASP A 496 22.16 -13.32 -36.95
N VAL A 497 23.18 -13.07 -37.75
CA VAL A 497 24.45 -12.60 -37.24
C VAL A 497 24.66 -11.12 -37.48
N ALA A 498 25.34 -10.48 -36.54
CA ALA A 498 25.72 -9.08 -36.58
C ALA A 498 27.18 -8.89 -36.20
N PRO A 499 27.87 -7.87 -36.75
CA PRO A 499 29.27 -7.62 -36.44
C PRO A 499 29.44 -7.08 -35.02
N ASN A 500 30.23 -7.75 -34.20
CA ASN A 500 30.54 -7.34 -32.83
C ASN A 500 31.69 -6.33 -32.82
N VAL A 501 31.44 -5.15 -33.38
CA VAL A 501 32.42 -4.07 -33.51
C VAL A 501 31.87 -2.75 -33.04
N GLN A 502 32.74 -1.89 -32.52
CA GLN A 502 32.35 -0.54 -32.11
C GLN A 502 32.14 0.34 -33.36
N GLN A 503 30.96 0.92 -33.48
CA GLN A 503 30.61 1.85 -34.56
C GLN A 503 30.15 3.19 -33.98
N THR A 504 30.36 4.25 -34.76
CA THR A 504 29.91 5.60 -34.43
C THR A 504 28.68 5.94 -35.25
N TYR A 505 27.64 6.40 -34.58
CA TYR A 505 26.37 6.83 -35.16
C TYR A 505 26.14 8.33 -34.93
N MET A 506 25.30 8.94 -35.71
CA MET A 506 24.88 10.33 -35.49
C MET A 506 23.61 10.39 -34.63
N VAL A 507 23.67 11.08 -33.48
CA VAL A 507 22.53 11.29 -32.57
C VAL A 507 22.36 12.78 -32.38
N ALA A 508 21.21 13.34 -32.78
CA ALA A 508 20.92 14.76 -32.71
C ALA A 508 22.05 15.64 -33.27
N GLY A 509 22.62 15.23 -34.43
CA GLY A 509 23.71 15.95 -35.11
C GLY A 509 25.09 15.81 -34.46
N ARG A 510 25.25 14.96 -33.43
CA ARG A 510 26.53 14.71 -32.78
C ARG A 510 26.97 13.25 -32.93
N PRO A 511 28.28 12.97 -33.08
CA PRO A 511 28.77 11.61 -33.13
C PRO A 511 28.58 10.92 -31.78
N TRP A 512 27.95 9.75 -31.79
CA TRP A 512 27.75 8.90 -30.64
C TRP A 512 28.31 7.51 -30.86
N THR A 513 29.16 7.08 -29.95
CA THR A 513 29.86 5.79 -30.01
C THR A 513 29.53 4.99 -28.77
N PRO A 514 28.68 3.94 -28.86
CA PRO A 514 28.33 3.14 -27.68
C PRO A 514 29.56 2.42 -27.15
N ARG A 515 29.69 2.38 -25.81
CA ARG A 515 30.70 1.58 -25.13
C ARG A 515 30.08 0.26 -24.70
N ASN A 516 30.87 -0.81 -24.74
CA ASN A 516 30.46 -2.11 -24.22
C ASN A 516 31.25 -2.44 -22.95
N GLY A 517 30.68 -3.23 -22.03
CA GLY A 517 31.32 -3.63 -20.78
C GLY A 517 32.42 -4.66 -20.98
N SER A 518 32.30 -5.48 -22.01
CA SER A 518 33.28 -6.53 -22.39
C SER A 518 33.71 -6.38 -23.85
N ARG A 519 34.91 -6.80 -24.15
CA ARG A 519 35.44 -6.98 -25.52
C ARG A 519 35.46 -8.44 -25.97
N SER A 520 34.78 -9.33 -25.27
CA SER A 520 34.66 -10.73 -25.68
C SER A 520 34.13 -10.82 -27.10
N ARG A 521 34.76 -11.67 -27.92
CA ARG A 521 34.46 -11.89 -29.33
C ARG A 521 34.46 -10.62 -30.21
N TYR A 522 35.29 -9.61 -29.85
CA TYR A 522 35.41 -8.37 -30.61
C TYR A 522 35.92 -8.65 -32.02
N GLY A 523 35.29 -8.12 -33.05
CA GLY A 523 35.62 -8.33 -34.45
C GLY A 523 34.91 -9.52 -35.10
N GLU A 524 34.24 -10.36 -34.34
CA GLU A 524 33.52 -11.54 -34.86
C GLU A 524 32.09 -11.21 -35.30
N MET A 525 31.56 -12.05 -36.16
CA MET A 525 30.12 -12.12 -36.44
C MET A 525 29.48 -12.96 -35.35
N VAL A 526 28.53 -12.41 -34.63
CA VAL A 526 27.85 -13.08 -33.49
C VAL A 526 26.36 -13.10 -33.70
N THR A 527 25.68 -14.12 -33.18
CA THR A 527 24.21 -14.23 -33.29
C THR A 527 23.48 -13.16 -32.49
N LEU A 528 22.28 -12.80 -32.90
CA LEU A 528 21.41 -11.90 -32.14
C LEU A 528 21.11 -12.47 -30.75
N LYS A 529 20.91 -13.81 -30.64
CA LYS A 529 20.78 -14.51 -29.36
C LYS A 529 21.95 -14.21 -28.43
N TRP A 530 23.18 -14.39 -28.90
CA TRP A 530 24.40 -14.07 -28.13
C TRP A 530 24.45 -12.59 -27.74
N GLY A 531 24.06 -11.70 -28.65
CA GLY A 531 24.03 -10.25 -28.41
C GLY A 531 23.11 -9.86 -27.25
N LEU A 532 21.91 -10.50 -27.14
CA LEU A 532 20.97 -10.28 -26.03
C LEU A 532 21.46 -10.98 -24.75
N GLN A 533 21.97 -12.22 -24.88
CA GLN A 533 22.50 -13.03 -23.79
C GLN A 533 23.59 -12.29 -23.01
N GLN A 534 24.58 -11.71 -23.75
CA GLN A 534 25.68 -10.92 -23.18
C GLN A 534 25.32 -9.45 -22.96
N SER A 535 24.07 -9.07 -23.24
CA SER A 535 23.62 -7.67 -23.14
C SER A 535 24.52 -6.68 -23.93
N ASN A 536 25.03 -7.10 -25.10
CA ASN A 536 25.96 -6.37 -25.89
C ASN A 536 25.38 -5.07 -26.47
N ASN A 537 26.07 -3.94 -26.25
CA ASN A 537 25.60 -2.63 -26.68
C ASN A 537 25.82 -2.36 -28.17
N TRP A 538 26.86 -2.94 -28.76
CA TRP A 538 27.16 -2.77 -30.17
C TRP A 538 26.13 -3.47 -31.04
N ILE A 539 25.72 -4.69 -30.66
CA ILE A 539 24.68 -5.44 -31.37
C ILE A 539 23.32 -4.72 -31.25
N SER A 540 23.01 -4.17 -30.09
CA SER A 540 21.77 -3.38 -29.91
C SER A 540 21.79 -2.11 -30.76
N ALA A 541 22.93 -1.42 -30.86
CA ALA A 541 23.07 -0.24 -31.71
C ALA A 541 23.02 -0.63 -33.21
N TYR A 542 23.62 -1.76 -33.60
CA TYR A 542 23.50 -2.30 -34.96
C TYR A 542 22.02 -2.57 -35.30
N LEU A 543 21.24 -3.25 -34.42
CA LEU A 543 19.81 -3.49 -34.65
C LEU A 543 19.06 -2.17 -34.82
N MET A 544 19.26 -1.21 -33.90
CA MET A 544 18.61 0.09 -34.00
C MET A 544 18.93 0.83 -35.29
N SER A 545 20.14 0.64 -35.85
CA SER A 545 20.51 1.23 -37.15
C SER A 545 19.80 0.59 -38.34
N ARG A 546 19.26 -0.63 -38.17
CA ARG A 546 18.47 -1.35 -39.18
C ARG A 546 16.97 -1.13 -39.02
N LEU A 547 16.54 -0.60 -37.88
CA LEU A 547 15.16 -0.37 -37.50
C LEU A 547 14.89 1.14 -37.38
N SER A 548 13.62 1.51 -37.32
CA SER A 548 13.21 2.90 -37.11
C SER A 548 13.14 3.24 -35.61
N PRO A 549 13.86 4.24 -35.09
CA PRO A 549 13.69 4.71 -33.73
C PRO A 549 12.27 5.17 -33.42
N SER A 550 11.53 5.71 -34.40
CA SER A 550 10.13 6.11 -34.23
C SER A 550 9.21 4.90 -34.10
N ALA A 551 9.42 3.85 -34.91
CA ALA A 551 8.68 2.59 -34.76
C ALA A 551 8.96 1.94 -33.41
N PHE A 552 10.18 2.06 -32.92
CA PHE A 552 10.53 1.54 -31.59
C PHE A 552 9.80 2.28 -30.47
N VAL A 553 9.69 3.62 -30.53
CA VAL A 553 8.89 4.38 -29.56
C VAL A 553 7.41 4.00 -29.63
N GLN A 554 6.86 3.85 -30.85
CA GLN A 554 5.48 3.42 -31.02
C GLN A 554 5.26 2.03 -30.38
N LEU A 555 6.12 1.06 -30.65
CA LEU A 555 6.04 -0.28 -30.06
C LEU A 555 6.12 -0.23 -28.52
N LEU A 556 6.98 0.62 -27.94
CA LEU A 556 7.03 0.80 -26.49
C LEU A 556 5.68 1.28 -25.92
N HIS A 557 4.98 2.17 -26.62
CA HIS A 557 3.62 2.59 -26.20
C HIS A 557 2.58 1.46 -26.34
N GLU A 558 2.68 0.63 -27.36
CA GLU A 558 1.83 -0.58 -27.53
C GLU A 558 2.07 -1.60 -26.39
N TYR A 559 3.31 -1.73 -25.92
CA TYR A 559 3.66 -2.47 -24.69
C TYR A 559 3.09 -1.83 -23.41
N GLY A 560 2.38 -0.71 -23.52
CA GLY A 560 1.73 -0.01 -22.41
C GLY A 560 2.63 0.89 -21.60
N ILE A 561 3.78 1.27 -22.12
CA ILE A 561 4.66 2.26 -21.52
C ILE A 561 4.10 3.65 -21.80
N LYS A 562 3.67 4.33 -20.75
CA LYS A 562 2.87 5.56 -20.85
C LYS A 562 3.69 6.85 -20.75
N ASN A 563 5.03 6.76 -20.70
CA ASN A 563 5.86 7.94 -20.61
C ASN A 563 5.92 8.67 -21.98
N PRO A 564 5.31 9.87 -22.12
CA PRO A 564 5.30 10.61 -23.38
C PRO A 564 6.65 11.28 -23.70
N ASP A 565 7.59 11.34 -22.74
CA ASP A 565 8.89 11.97 -22.89
C ASP A 565 9.94 11.02 -23.49
N ILE A 566 9.52 9.87 -24.01
CA ILE A 566 10.40 8.97 -24.74
C ILE A 566 10.53 9.46 -26.18
N HIS A 567 11.71 10.01 -26.49
CA HIS A 567 11.97 10.56 -27.83
C HIS A 567 12.73 9.56 -28.71
N PRO A 568 12.39 9.47 -30.01
CA PRO A 568 13.07 8.59 -30.95
C PRO A 568 14.52 9.01 -31.15
N SER A 569 15.45 8.12 -30.86
CA SER A 569 16.88 8.33 -31.09
C SER A 569 17.62 6.98 -31.17
N MET A 570 18.77 6.98 -31.84
CA MET A 570 19.66 5.81 -31.87
C MET A 570 20.05 5.33 -30.47
N ALA A 571 20.29 6.25 -29.54
CA ALA A 571 20.71 5.92 -28.19
C ALA A 571 19.58 5.21 -27.36
N LEU A 572 18.34 5.27 -27.81
CA LEU A 572 17.20 4.62 -27.11
C LEU A 572 17.40 3.10 -26.99
N CYS A 573 18.18 2.48 -27.87
CA CYS A 573 18.53 1.05 -27.78
C CYS A 573 19.24 0.64 -26.47
N LEU A 574 19.79 1.60 -25.72
CA LEU A 574 20.48 1.38 -24.44
C LEU A 574 19.64 1.85 -23.23
N GLY A 575 18.40 2.24 -23.42
CA GLY A 575 17.42 2.57 -22.37
C GLY A 575 17.74 3.83 -21.55
N PRO A 576 18.05 4.98 -22.17
CA PRO A 576 18.17 6.25 -21.44
C PRO A 576 16.81 6.79 -20.97
N CYS A 577 15.71 6.14 -21.30
CA CYS A 577 14.35 6.53 -20.90
C CYS A 577 13.97 6.02 -19.52
N GLU A 578 13.00 6.69 -18.91
CA GLU A 578 12.51 6.40 -17.57
C GLU A 578 11.15 5.70 -17.62
N ILE A 579 11.03 4.55 -16.94
CA ILE A 579 9.82 3.72 -16.90
C ILE A 579 9.62 3.24 -15.46
N THR A 580 8.39 2.95 -15.05
CA THR A 580 8.10 2.37 -13.73
C THR A 580 8.30 0.86 -13.72
N VAL A 581 8.48 0.28 -12.52
CA VAL A 581 8.57 -1.19 -12.37
C VAL A 581 7.29 -1.86 -12.87
N GLY A 582 6.13 -1.30 -12.54
CA GLY A 582 4.85 -1.88 -12.95
C GLY A 582 4.61 -1.84 -14.45
N GLU A 583 5.00 -0.75 -15.15
CA GLU A 583 4.95 -0.68 -16.61
C GLU A 583 5.88 -1.75 -17.24
N MET A 584 7.08 -1.93 -16.69
CA MET A 584 8.02 -2.94 -17.17
C MET A 584 7.51 -4.37 -16.96
N VAL A 585 6.96 -4.70 -15.79
CA VAL A 585 6.39 -6.02 -15.50
C VAL A 585 5.21 -6.31 -16.44
N SER A 586 4.31 -5.35 -16.61
CA SER A 586 3.19 -5.47 -17.53
C SER A 586 3.64 -5.69 -18.98
N ALA A 587 4.64 -4.94 -19.44
CA ALA A 587 5.18 -5.07 -20.80
C ALA A 587 5.81 -6.46 -21.05
N TYR A 588 6.55 -6.98 -20.08
CA TYR A 588 7.20 -8.30 -20.20
C TYR A 588 6.21 -9.47 -20.21
N THR A 589 4.94 -9.29 -19.83
CA THR A 589 3.94 -10.37 -19.94
C THR A 589 3.74 -10.82 -21.38
N ALA A 590 3.89 -9.93 -22.36
CA ALA A 590 3.74 -10.28 -23.78
C ALA A 590 4.72 -11.37 -24.24
N PHE A 591 5.92 -11.46 -23.64
CA PHE A 591 6.88 -12.51 -24.02
C PHE A 591 6.49 -13.92 -23.54
N VAL A 592 5.64 -14.01 -22.52
CA VAL A 592 5.19 -15.28 -21.92
C VAL A 592 3.77 -15.64 -22.37
N ASN A 593 3.00 -14.64 -22.78
CA ASN A 593 1.60 -14.77 -23.13
C ASN A 593 1.39 -14.58 -24.66
N ASN A 594 2.20 -15.25 -25.46
CA ASN A 594 2.06 -15.35 -26.93
C ASN A 594 1.93 -13.99 -27.64
N GLY A 595 2.67 -12.98 -27.20
CA GLY A 595 2.62 -11.63 -27.75
C GLY A 595 1.52 -10.74 -27.19
N ILE A 596 0.69 -11.26 -26.31
CA ILE A 596 -0.42 -10.53 -25.67
C ILE A 596 0.03 -9.94 -24.34
N ARG A 597 0.04 -8.63 -24.25
CA ARG A 597 0.33 -7.91 -23.02
C ARG A 597 -0.91 -7.88 -22.11
N CYS A 598 -0.70 -8.13 -20.82
CA CYS A 598 -1.71 -7.91 -19.77
C CYS A 598 -1.46 -6.60 -19.01
N ALA A 599 -2.50 -5.77 -18.89
CA ALA A 599 -2.48 -4.64 -17.98
C ALA A 599 -2.59 -5.13 -16.52
N PRO A 600 -1.96 -4.43 -15.54
CA PRO A 600 -2.08 -4.82 -14.13
C PRO A 600 -3.54 -4.84 -13.68
N LEU A 601 -3.99 -5.95 -13.15
CA LEU A 601 -5.28 -6.12 -12.50
C LEU A 601 -5.05 -6.08 -10.99
N PHE A 602 -5.54 -5.03 -10.33
CA PHE A 602 -5.35 -4.81 -8.89
C PHE A 602 -6.54 -5.30 -8.07
N VAL A 603 -7.74 -5.16 -8.60
CA VAL A 603 -9.01 -5.47 -7.93
C VAL A 603 -9.81 -6.41 -8.82
N THR A 604 -10.36 -7.46 -8.23
CA THR A 604 -11.26 -8.39 -8.91
C THR A 604 -12.73 -8.01 -8.69
N ARG A 605 -13.06 -7.49 -7.48
CA ARG A 605 -14.44 -7.23 -7.09
C ARG A 605 -14.52 -6.11 -6.05
N ILE A 606 -15.58 -5.32 -6.13
CA ILE A 606 -16.00 -4.40 -5.07
C ILE A 606 -17.43 -4.77 -4.65
N CYS A 607 -17.64 -4.94 -3.34
CA CYS A 607 -18.95 -5.15 -2.72
C CYS A 607 -19.29 -3.98 -1.80
N ASP A 608 -20.58 -3.84 -1.49
CA ASP A 608 -21.05 -2.95 -0.43
C ASP A 608 -20.77 -3.54 0.98
N ASN A 609 -21.17 -2.84 2.02
CA ASN A 609 -20.99 -3.26 3.42
C ASN A 609 -21.77 -4.55 3.75
N GLU A 610 -22.88 -4.83 3.04
CA GLU A 610 -23.70 -6.03 3.20
C GLU A 610 -23.10 -7.24 2.48
N GLY A 611 -22.18 -7.02 1.53
CA GLY A 611 -21.54 -8.04 0.73
C GLY A 611 -22.14 -8.21 -0.66
N ASN A 612 -23.10 -7.36 -1.04
CA ASN A 612 -23.65 -7.38 -2.41
C ASN A 612 -22.59 -6.87 -3.39
N VAL A 613 -22.48 -7.55 -4.53
CA VAL A 613 -21.52 -7.18 -5.57
C VAL A 613 -21.95 -5.90 -6.26
N ILE A 614 -21.08 -4.90 -6.26
CA ILE A 614 -21.26 -3.64 -7.00
C ILE A 614 -20.67 -3.78 -8.40
N VAL A 615 -19.45 -4.33 -8.50
CA VAL A 615 -18.73 -4.47 -9.77
C VAL A 615 -17.69 -5.60 -9.69
N ASP A 616 -17.53 -6.32 -10.78
CA ASP A 616 -16.43 -7.24 -11.07
C ASP A 616 -15.54 -6.66 -12.15
N PHE A 617 -14.21 -6.76 -11.97
CA PHE A 617 -13.21 -6.31 -12.94
C PHE A 617 -12.64 -7.49 -13.71
N GLN A 618 -12.45 -7.32 -15.01
CA GLN A 618 -11.90 -8.32 -15.90
C GLN A 618 -10.49 -7.96 -16.35
N PRO A 619 -9.65 -8.95 -16.69
CA PRO A 619 -8.36 -8.73 -17.32
C PRO A 619 -8.46 -7.85 -18.57
N ARG A 620 -7.50 -6.92 -18.72
CA ARG A 620 -7.39 -6.07 -19.91
C ARG A 620 -6.11 -6.45 -20.65
N MET A 621 -6.28 -6.86 -21.88
CA MET A 621 -5.19 -7.40 -22.70
C MET A 621 -5.17 -6.71 -24.06
N ASN A 622 -4.00 -6.64 -24.66
CA ASN A 622 -3.82 -6.23 -26.05
C ASN A 622 -2.67 -7.02 -26.68
N GLU A 623 -2.85 -7.42 -27.93
CA GLU A 623 -1.76 -7.97 -28.73
C GLU A 623 -0.75 -6.85 -29.06
N VAL A 624 0.53 -7.14 -28.92
CA VAL A 624 1.64 -6.20 -29.14
C VAL A 624 2.58 -6.70 -30.24
N ILE A 625 2.88 -7.98 -30.19
CA ILE A 625 3.73 -8.68 -31.18
C ILE A 625 3.10 -10.02 -31.54
N SER A 626 3.53 -10.60 -32.63
CA SER A 626 3.08 -11.91 -33.04
C SER A 626 3.54 -13.01 -32.05
N GLU A 627 2.77 -14.10 -31.98
CA GLU A 627 3.12 -15.29 -31.21
C GLU A 627 4.50 -15.82 -31.56
N GLU A 628 4.84 -15.85 -32.87
CA GLU A 628 6.15 -16.30 -33.36
C GLU A 628 7.27 -15.43 -32.79
N SER A 629 7.13 -14.11 -32.83
CA SER A 629 8.11 -13.17 -32.28
C SER A 629 8.24 -13.29 -30.76
N ALA A 630 7.13 -13.48 -30.05
CA ALA A 630 7.13 -13.71 -28.61
C ALA A 630 7.90 -14.96 -28.22
N ASN A 631 7.69 -16.07 -28.94
CA ASN A 631 8.38 -17.34 -28.73
C ASN A 631 9.90 -17.23 -29.05
N LYS A 632 10.28 -16.52 -30.13
CA LYS A 632 11.69 -16.21 -30.43
C LYS A 632 12.32 -15.39 -29.31
N MET A 633 11.59 -14.40 -28.78
CA MET A 633 12.08 -13.58 -27.67
C MET A 633 12.22 -14.39 -26.39
N LEU A 634 11.27 -15.26 -26.08
CA LEU A 634 11.33 -16.13 -24.90
C LEU A 634 12.55 -17.06 -24.96
N TYR A 635 12.83 -17.66 -26.12
CA TYR A 635 14.03 -18.44 -26.37
C TYR A 635 15.31 -17.66 -26.12
N MET A 636 15.38 -16.37 -26.53
CA MET A 636 16.57 -15.53 -26.27
C MET A 636 16.66 -15.11 -24.81
N LEU A 637 15.54 -14.85 -24.12
CA LEU A 637 15.52 -14.50 -22.71
C LEU A 637 15.94 -15.65 -21.79
N GLN A 638 15.66 -16.91 -22.18
CA GLN A 638 16.19 -18.10 -21.50
C GLN A 638 17.71 -18.13 -21.57
N ALA A 639 18.30 -17.86 -22.74
CA ALA A 639 19.77 -17.82 -22.89
C ALA A 639 20.46 -16.81 -21.96
N VAL A 640 19.81 -15.67 -21.66
CA VAL A 640 20.37 -14.67 -20.70
C VAL A 640 20.57 -15.27 -19.31
N VAL A 641 19.69 -16.18 -18.91
CA VAL A 641 19.74 -16.82 -17.58
C VAL A 641 20.65 -18.06 -17.59
N ASP A 642 20.66 -18.82 -18.69
CA ASP A 642 21.38 -20.09 -18.74
C ASP A 642 22.89 -19.90 -18.96
N GLY A 643 23.34 -18.85 -19.63
CA GLY A 643 24.77 -18.60 -19.88
C GLY A 643 25.12 -17.13 -20.08
N GLY A 644 24.28 -16.20 -19.67
CA GLY A 644 24.47 -14.77 -19.86
C GLY A 644 24.54 -13.98 -18.56
N THR A 645 24.18 -12.70 -18.67
CA THR A 645 24.27 -11.73 -17.54
C THR A 645 23.34 -12.06 -16.36
N GLY A 646 22.37 -12.95 -16.54
CA GLY A 646 21.46 -13.46 -15.51
C GLY A 646 21.86 -14.79 -14.89
N SER A 647 22.98 -15.40 -15.27
CA SER A 647 23.38 -16.77 -14.89
C SER A 647 23.53 -17.01 -13.38
N ARG A 648 23.70 -15.96 -12.57
CA ARG A 648 23.70 -16.05 -11.11
C ARG A 648 22.43 -16.68 -10.53
N VAL A 649 21.30 -16.62 -11.24
CA VAL A 649 20.06 -17.30 -10.84
C VAL A 649 20.30 -18.81 -10.73
N ARG A 650 21.05 -19.39 -11.68
CA ARG A 650 21.44 -20.79 -11.71
C ARG A 650 22.58 -21.07 -10.72
N SER A 651 23.73 -20.42 -10.92
CA SER A 651 24.98 -20.73 -10.24
C SER A 651 25.01 -20.38 -8.74
N ARG A 652 24.31 -19.30 -8.34
CA ARG A 652 24.35 -18.83 -6.95
C ARG A 652 23.07 -19.12 -6.16
N TYR A 653 21.91 -19.11 -6.84
CA TYR A 653 20.62 -19.24 -6.16
C TYR A 653 19.95 -20.60 -6.40
N ASN A 654 20.56 -21.48 -7.21
CA ASN A 654 20.09 -22.85 -7.51
C ASN A 654 18.62 -22.93 -7.93
N ILE A 655 18.14 -21.94 -8.68
CA ILE A 655 16.80 -21.97 -9.26
C ILE A 655 16.88 -22.70 -10.59
N THR A 656 16.16 -23.82 -10.71
CA THR A 656 16.27 -24.78 -11.84
C THR A 656 15.11 -24.68 -12.81
N CYS A 657 14.02 -23.97 -12.46
CA CYS A 657 12.82 -23.83 -13.29
C CYS A 657 13.14 -23.30 -14.69
N GLN A 658 12.27 -23.58 -15.66
CA GLN A 658 12.29 -22.88 -16.94
C GLN A 658 11.98 -21.40 -16.69
N MET A 659 12.86 -20.54 -17.13
CA MET A 659 12.70 -19.09 -16.98
C MET A 659 13.56 -18.35 -18.00
N GLY A 660 13.11 -17.16 -18.33
CA GLY A 660 13.90 -16.16 -19.01
C GLY A 660 14.15 -14.94 -18.10
N GLY A 661 15.04 -14.06 -18.50
CA GLY A 661 15.25 -12.84 -17.72
C GLY A 661 16.10 -11.81 -18.43
N LYS A 662 16.20 -10.62 -17.84
CA LYS A 662 17.06 -9.54 -18.32
C LYS A 662 17.56 -8.69 -17.18
N THR A 663 18.87 -8.50 -17.10
CA THR A 663 19.51 -7.54 -16.20
C THR A 663 19.57 -6.15 -16.83
N GLY A 664 19.46 -5.11 -16.01
CA GLY A 664 19.68 -3.73 -16.39
C GLY A 664 20.62 -3.05 -15.41
N THR A 665 21.56 -2.31 -15.95
CA THR A 665 22.47 -1.44 -15.18
C THR A 665 22.64 -0.17 -15.97
N THR A 666 22.43 0.97 -15.35
CA THR A 666 22.64 2.26 -15.98
C THR A 666 24.07 2.74 -15.78
N ASN A 667 24.47 3.74 -16.55
CA ASN A 667 25.76 4.39 -16.38
C ASN A 667 25.94 4.84 -14.92
N ASN A 668 27.12 4.68 -14.38
CA ASN A 668 27.48 4.99 -12.99
C ASN A 668 26.75 4.14 -11.92
N ASN A 669 26.13 3.01 -12.29
CA ASN A 669 25.42 2.12 -11.35
C ASN A 669 24.27 2.79 -10.58
N SER A 670 23.65 3.83 -11.17
CA SER A 670 22.58 4.59 -10.50
C SER A 670 21.28 3.80 -10.38
N ASP A 671 21.02 2.92 -11.37
CA ASP A 671 19.79 2.12 -11.45
C ASP A 671 20.14 0.67 -11.77
N ALA A 672 19.70 -0.22 -10.91
CA ALA A 672 19.89 -1.66 -11.05
C ALA A 672 18.54 -2.34 -11.22
N TRP A 673 18.39 -3.11 -12.30
CA TRP A 673 17.16 -3.78 -12.68
C TRP A 673 17.35 -5.28 -12.88
N PHE A 674 16.33 -6.04 -12.56
CA PHE A 674 16.16 -7.40 -13.01
C PHE A 674 14.70 -7.68 -13.35
N MET A 675 14.48 -8.19 -14.57
CA MET A 675 13.19 -8.69 -15.03
C MET A 675 13.32 -10.20 -15.19
N GLY A 676 12.48 -10.96 -14.48
CA GLY A 676 12.42 -12.41 -14.55
C GLY A 676 11.04 -12.86 -15.03
N VAL A 677 11.02 -13.78 -15.99
CA VAL A 677 9.81 -14.37 -16.54
C VAL A 677 9.84 -15.88 -16.34
N THR A 678 8.77 -16.44 -15.83
CA THR A 678 8.51 -17.88 -15.69
C THR A 678 7.17 -18.20 -16.35
N PRO A 679 6.81 -19.47 -16.55
CA PRO A 679 5.54 -19.80 -17.21
C PRO A 679 4.30 -19.16 -16.58
N LYS A 680 4.30 -18.96 -15.26
CA LYS A 680 3.13 -18.47 -14.50
C LYS A 680 3.34 -17.13 -13.79
N LEU A 681 4.55 -16.57 -13.79
CA LEU A 681 4.84 -15.30 -13.15
C LEU A 681 5.84 -14.46 -13.94
N VAL A 682 5.54 -13.18 -14.08
CA VAL A 682 6.49 -12.14 -14.49
C VAL A 682 6.75 -11.24 -13.30
N SER A 683 8.01 -11.07 -12.92
CA SER A 683 8.37 -10.27 -11.77
C SER A 683 9.55 -9.36 -12.09
N GLY A 684 9.45 -8.11 -11.64
CA GLY A 684 10.46 -7.09 -11.85
C GLY A 684 10.94 -6.47 -10.54
N CYS A 685 12.22 -6.20 -10.46
CA CYS A 685 12.84 -5.51 -9.33
C CYS A 685 13.72 -4.36 -9.83
N TRP A 686 13.62 -3.23 -9.17
CA TRP A 686 14.54 -2.10 -9.28
C TRP A 686 15.12 -1.79 -7.90
N VAL A 687 16.43 -1.49 -7.85
CA VAL A 687 17.11 -0.99 -6.64
C VAL A 687 18.05 0.14 -7.03
N GLY A 688 18.06 1.21 -6.25
CA GLY A 688 18.92 2.37 -6.50
C GLY A 688 18.90 3.39 -5.36
N GLY A 689 19.59 4.50 -5.54
CA GLY A 689 19.54 5.63 -4.61
C GLY A 689 18.33 6.54 -4.86
N ASP A 690 18.05 7.41 -3.89
CA ASP A 690 17.00 8.44 -4.00
C ASP A 690 17.30 9.41 -5.18
N ASP A 691 18.52 9.93 -5.23
CA ASP A 691 19.04 10.70 -6.37
C ASP A 691 19.95 9.80 -7.23
N ARG A 692 20.09 10.11 -8.52
CA ARG A 692 20.96 9.37 -9.43
C ARG A 692 22.46 9.41 -9.06
N ASP A 693 22.85 10.46 -8.33
CA ASP A 693 24.22 10.64 -7.85
C ASP A 693 24.51 9.90 -6.52
N ILE A 694 23.54 9.09 -6.06
CA ILE A 694 23.67 8.23 -4.88
C ILE A 694 23.66 6.78 -5.35
N HIS A 695 24.86 6.19 -5.47
CA HIS A 695 25.05 4.85 -6.02
C HIS A 695 26.36 4.24 -5.54
N PHE A 696 26.52 2.93 -5.73
CA PHE A 696 27.81 2.26 -5.58
C PHE A 696 28.78 2.73 -6.67
N ASP A 697 30.03 2.98 -6.32
CA ASP A 697 31.05 3.41 -7.28
C ASP A 697 31.61 2.22 -8.08
N THR A 698 31.43 0.99 -7.60
CA THR A 698 31.92 -0.25 -8.23
C THR A 698 30.82 -1.12 -8.77
N MET A 699 31.13 -1.91 -9.83
CA MET A 699 30.21 -2.90 -10.40
C MET A 699 29.95 -4.08 -9.46
N THR A 700 30.83 -4.38 -8.51
CA THR A 700 30.71 -5.50 -7.58
C THR A 700 29.36 -5.51 -6.86
N TYR A 701 28.92 -4.34 -6.39
CA TYR A 701 27.62 -4.16 -5.75
C TYR A 701 26.62 -3.40 -6.62
N GLY A 702 27.07 -2.57 -7.58
CA GLY A 702 26.22 -1.60 -8.28
C GLY A 702 25.51 -2.11 -9.53
N GLN A 703 25.75 -3.35 -9.95
CA GLN A 703 25.11 -3.90 -11.15
C GLN A 703 23.76 -4.58 -10.85
N GLY A 704 22.87 -4.68 -11.85
CA GLY A 704 21.56 -5.32 -11.73
C GLY A 704 21.62 -6.75 -11.21
N ALA A 705 22.63 -7.53 -11.65
CA ALA A 705 22.86 -8.90 -11.17
C ALA A 705 23.29 -8.98 -9.68
N ALA A 706 23.74 -7.87 -9.08
CA ALA A 706 24.13 -7.81 -7.67
C ALA A 706 23.07 -7.14 -6.78
N MET A 707 22.31 -6.15 -7.28
CA MET A 707 21.34 -5.40 -6.50
C MET A 707 19.92 -5.95 -6.64
N ALA A 708 19.44 -6.15 -7.86
CA ALA A 708 18.02 -6.44 -8.11
C ALA A 708 17.74 -7.94 -8.29
N LEU A 709 18.59 -8.68 -9.03
CA LEU A 709 18.40 -10.11 -9.27
C LEU A 709 18.30 -10.94 -7.97
N PRO A 710 19.09 -10.68 -6.91
CA PRO A 710 18.98 -11.45 -5.68
C PRO A 710 17.64 -11.28 -4.95
N VAL A 711 16.99 -10.12 -5.03
CA VAL A 711 15.65 -9.89 -4.49
C VAL A 711 14.65 -10.82 -5.18
N TRP A 712 14.69 -10.84 -6.52
CA TRP A 712 13.87 -11.74 -7.32
C TRP A 712 14.12 -13.21 -6.96
N ALA A 713 15.38 -13.59 -6.85
CA ALA A 713 15.76 -14.98 -6.55
C ALA A 713 15.27 -15.44 -5.16
N TYR A 714 15.44 -14.63 -4.12
CA TYR A 714 14.95 -14.96 -2.78
C TYR A 714 13.42 -15.03 -2.71
N TYR A 715 12.73 -14.16 -3.45
CA TYR A 715 11.28 -14.23 -3.59
C TYR A 715 10.84 -15.54 -4.25
N MET A 716 11.41 -15.90 -5.40
CA MET A 716 11.03 -17.13 -6.12
C MET A 716 11.36 -18.40 -5.36
N GLN A 717 12.49 -18.46 -4.64
CA GLN A 717 12.81 -19.58 -3.75
C GLN A 717 11.69 -19.85 -2.73
N LYS A 718 11.10 -18.80 -2.16
CA LYS A 718 9.98 -18.95 -1.22
C LYS A 718 8.68 -19.32 -1.91
N VAL A 719 8.39 -18.72 -3.07
CA VAL A 719 7.21 -19.05 -3.87
C VAL A 719 7.21 -20.52 -4.27
N TYR A 720 8.34 -21.06 -4.74
CA TYR A 720 8.45 -22.48 -5.11
C TYR A 720 8.47 -23.44 -3.91
N ALA A 721 8.95 -22.97 -2.76
CA ALA A 721 8.92 -23.77 -1.51
C ALA A 721 7.49 -23.92 -0.95
N ASP A 722 6.59 -22.95 -1.21
CA ASP A 722 5.20 -22.99 -0.75
C ASP A 722 4.30 -23.73 -1.77
N LYS A 723 4.15 -25.03 -1.57
CA LYS A 723 3.34 -25.89 -2.45
C LYS A 723 1.86 -25.51 -2.52
N GLN A 724 1.33 -24.77 -1.55
CA GLN A 724 -0.07 -24.33 -1.55
C GLN A 724 -0.34 -23.21 -2.55
N LEU A 725 0.70 -22.52 -3.03
CA LEU A 725 0.56 -21.47 -4.04
C LEU A 725 0.31 -22.02 -5.46
N GLY A 726 0.60 -23.30 -5.72
CA GLY A 726 0.41 -23.92 -7.03
C GLY A 726 1.47 -23.57 -8.09
N TYR A 727 2.58 -22.96 -7.69
CA TYR A 727 3.75 -22.73 -8.54
C TYR A 727 4.79 -23.83 -8.33
N SER A 728 5.41 -24.28 -9.41
CA SER A 728 6.39 -25.36 -9.38
C SER A 728 7.60 -25.04 -10.26
N GLU A 729 8.77 -25.49 -9.83
CA GLU A 729 9.96 -25.47 -10.71
C GLU A 729 9.82 -26.40 -11.92
N GLN A 730 8.79 -27.27 -11.93
CA GLN A 730 8.46 -28.17 -13.05
C GLN A 730 7.54 -27.51 -14.08
N ASP A 731 7.04 -26.30 -13.83
CA ASP A 731 6.24 -25.57 -14.80
C ASP A 731 7.10 -25.25 -16.03
N VAL A 732 6.57 -25.50 -17.24
CA VAL A 732 7.27 -25.35 -18.51
C VAL A 732 6.60 -24.30 -19.39
N PHE A 733 7.37 -23.65 -20.25
CA PHE A 733 6.80 -22.81 -21.30
C PHE A 733 6.20 -23.69 -22.40
N GLU A 734 5.05 -23.29 -22.87
CA GLU A 734 4.39 -23.94 -24.00
C GLU A 734 4.81 -23.26 -25.30
N PHE A 735 5.36 -24.02 -26.21
CA PHE A 735 5.71 -23.58 -27.56
C PHE A 735 4.78 -24.28 -28.57
N PRO A 736 4.40 -23.61 -29.67
CA PRO A 736 3.62 -24.25 -30.73
C PRO A 736 4.34 -25.48 -31.30
N ASP A 737 3.54 -26.47 -31.74
CA ASP A 737 4.07 -27.67 -32.39
C ASP A 737 4.95 -27.30 -33.61
N GLY A 738 6.16 -27.84 -33.64
CA GLY A 738 7.11 -27.55 -34.72
C GLY A 738 7.79 -26.18 -34.65
N PHE A 739 7.66 -25.46 -33.52
CA PHE A 739 8.36 -24.19 -33.34
C PHE A 739 9.86 -24.37 -33.51
N SER A 740 10.47 -23.57 -34.38
CA SER A 740 11.91 -23.45 -34.53
C SER A 740 12.31 -21.97 -34.40
N PRO A 741 13.19 -21.60 -33.46
CA PRO A 741 13.61 -20.22 -33.34
C PRO A 741 14.41 -19.71 -34.58
N CYS A 742 14.91 -20.65 -35.40
CA CYS A 742 15.75 -20.37 -36.56
C CYS A 742 15.32 -21.19 -37.79
N PRO A 743 14.11 -20.93 -38.36
CA PRO A 743 13.50 -21.81 -39.37
C PRO A 743 14.26 -21.90 -40.69
N TYR A 744 15.17 -20.97 -40.99
CA TYR A 744 15.83 -20.88 -42.28
C TYR A 744 17.31 -21.32 -42.31
N HIS A 745 17.86 -21.80 -41.21
CA HIS A 745 19.23 -22.34 -41.17
C HIS A 745 19.21 -23.86 -41.40
N GLY A 746 18.84 -24.25 -42.61
CA GLY A 746 19.08 -25.60 -43.10
C GLY A 746 20.57 -25.80 -43.45
N GLY A 747 21.29 -26.63 -42.68
CA GLY A 747 22.60 -27.17 -43.02
C GLY A 747 23.79 -26.27 -42.72
N GLY A 748 24.16 -26.19 -41.46
CA GLY A 748 25.48 -25.68 -41.02
C GLY A 748 25.76 -26.22 -39.64
N GLU A 749 26.83 -26.90 -39.47
CA GLU A 749 27.31 -27.64 -38.31
C GLU A 749 26.97 -27.01 -36.97
N SER A 750 26.49 -27.87 -36.06
CA SER A 750 26.33 -27.57 -34.64
C SER A 750 27.68 -27.09 -34.06
N VAL A 751 27.81 -25.77 -33.88
CA VAL A 751 28.90 -25.24 -33.07
C VAL A 751 28.57 -25.61 -31.64
N VAL A 752 29.28 -26.55 -31.08
CA VAL A 752 29.28 -26.86 -29.66
C VAL A 752 29.78 -25.62 -28.93
N GLU A 753 28.91 -24.93 -28.22
CA GLU A 753 29.28 -23.83 -27.32
C GLU A 753 30.02 -24.43 -26.12
N GLU A 754 31.35 -24.43 -26.12
CA GLU A 754 32.13 -24.52 -24.90
C GLU A 754 31.93 -23.20 -24.13
N THR A 755 31.33 -23.30 -22.96
CA THR A 755 31.05 -22.18 -22.05
C THR A 755 32.30 -21.88 -21.23
N ASP A 756 33.11 -20.93 -21.67
CA ASP A 756 34.08 -20.26 -20.80
C ASP A 756 33.37 -19.18 -19.95
N ALA A 757 32.68 -19.64 -18.92
CA ALA A 757 31.93 -18.77 -18.00
C ALA A 757 32.77 -18.25 -16.83
N GLU A 758 34.06 -18.63 -16.71
CA GLU A 758 34.85 -18.34 -15.50
C GLU A 758 35.71 -17.07 -15.57
N GLU A 759 35.96 -16.47 -16.72
CA GLU A 759 36.91 -15.33 -16.80
C GLU A 759 36.28 -13.92 -16.77
N ILE A 760 34.98 -13.76 -16.59
CA ILE A 760 34.37 -12.43 -16.69
C ILE A 760 34.23 -11.71 -15.33
N TYR A 761 34.64 -12.33 -14.20
CA TYR A 761 34.29 -11.83 -12.86
C TYR A 761 35.43 -11.82 -11.81
N GLU A 762 36.69 -11.61 -12.22
CA GLU A 762 37.71 -11.12 -11.28
C GLU A 762 37.82 -9.59 -11.23
#